data_93acdd30cab81512d033a954b9ed6d31
#
_entry.id   93acdd30cab81512d033a954b9ed6d31
#
_cell.length_a   1.000
_cell.length_b   1.000
_cell.length_c   1.000
_cell.angle_alpha   90.00
_cell.angle_beta   90.00
_cell.angle_gamma   90.00
#
_symmetry.space_group_name_H-M   'P 1'
#
loop_
_entity.id
_entity.type
_entity.pdbx_description
1 polymer ?
#
loop_
_entity_poly.entity_id
_entity_poly.type
_entity_poly.pdbx_seq_one_letter_code
_entity_poly.pdbx_strand_id
1 'polypeptide(L)'
;MKKYIFFVVGAVCLLLSSTVYAEDLKSTDANIVGHVIEKSTREHLPYMTVSLKGTTIGTMTDATGHYFLKNLPEGEFTLSVSAVGYKSQERKVVLKRGKTLEENFELEEDMVALDGVVVTANRNETARRLAPTLVKVVTPKLFEQTNSHTLSQGLAFQPGVRVETDCQNCGYSQVRINGLDGKYTQILIDSRPIFSSLAGVYGLEQIPANMIERVEVVRGGGSALFGSSAIAGTVNIITKEPIRNSGSFSHTISNFDGSGSFDNNTTLNLSLVSSDSKMGAYVYGQSRHRSAWDSNGDGFSELPKLKNQTVGLNAYYRTSAYSKLSLEYHHMEEFRRGGSGFSLPPHIAEDAGLNGTGAPGLVEQLKHSINTGGLKFTAFSKNQKHTFSTYASAQHIVRNSYYSAYGMTTDFTGVLGAQYIYHFDKCLFMPADLTGGIEFNHDNLHDKATDVQKYRDAALAEDPTATGDRLQQLIEKYTPAPLNQVVNIASVYAQNEWKNEQWSFLIGGRVDKNSIMDKAVFSPRANIRYNPTQDVNIRFSYAEGFRTPQAFDEDLHISNVGGELVSIVRAKGLKEERSRSFNASVDWYHYFGDFQANLLVEGFYTKLSDPFVLTPPVKDPDGSAYLIQTRINGSGAKVYGGTLEGKVAYKDKVQLQAGLTLQRSIYDSPEEWSADEEHLSEKERYSDKILRTPDVYGYFTATYMPVKAFSIALNGNYTGRMYVPHLLSEVNGEADVLVKSPDFFELGTKIAYDFDFQGFCLQLNAGVQNIFNSYQKDFDKGASRDSGYIYGPGAPRSYFAGVKLSF
;
A
#
# COMPACT_ATOMS: atom_id res chain seq x y z
N MET A 1 -23.84 18.60 -7.78
CA MET A 1 -23.75 17.80 -6.55
C MET A 1 -25.11 17.29 -6.02
N LYS A 2 -26.08 18.12 -5.66
CA LYS A 2 -27.38 17.64 -5.09
C LYS A 2 -28.16 16.66 -6.02
N LYS A 3 -28.16 16.82 -7.33
CA LYS A 3 -28.88 15.90 -8.26
C LYS A 3 -28.26 14.50 -8.38
N TYR A 4 -26.95 14.35 -8.21
CA TYR A 4 -26.28 13.06 -8.32
C TYR A 4 -26.33 12.25 -7.01
N ILE A 5 -26.34 12.93 -5.86
CA ILE A 5 -26.56 12.29 -4.55
C ILE A 5 -27.96 11.70 -4.49
N PHE A 6 -28.99 12.37 -5.01
CA PHE A 6 -30.35 11.82 -5.08
C PHE A 6 -30.44 10.60 -6.02
N PHE A 7 -29.67 10.55 -7.10
CA PHE A 7 -29.67 9.41 -8.02
C PHE A 7 -28.97 8.19 -7.40
N VAL A 8 -27.88 8.41 -6.67
CA VAL A 8 -27.12 7.35 -5.97
C VAL A 8 -27.93 6.83 -4.77
N VAL A 9 -28.55 7.70 -3.97
CA VAL A 9 -29.43 7.31 -2.88
C VAL A 9 -30.68 6.60 -3.42
N GLY A 10 -31.26 7.07 -4.54
CA GLY A 10 -32.40 6.44 -5.21
C GLY A 10 -32.04 5.04 -5.77
N ALA A 11 -30.85 4.86 -6.36
CA ALA A 11 -30.39 3.55 -6.86
C ALA A 11 -30.08 2.57 -5.71
N VAL A 12 -29.51 3.05 -4.61
CA VAL A 12 -29.28 2.25 -3.40
C VAL A 12 -30.60 1.89 -2.73
N CYS A 13 -31.59 2.81 -2.68
CA CYS A 13 -32.94 2.51 -2.17
C CYS A 13 -33.71 1.55 -3.08
N LEU A 14 -33.55 1.62 -4.40
CA LEU A 14 -34.13 0.66 -5.35
C LEU A 14 -33.50 -0.74 -5.26
N LEU A 15 -32.22 -0.84 -4.97
CA LEU A 15 -31.52 -2.10 -4.70
C LEU A 15 -31.89 -2.68 -3.32
N LEU A 16 -32.25 -1.84 -2.36
CA LEU A 16 -32.72 -2.26 -1.04
C LEU A 16 -34.22 -2.63 -1.05
N SER A 17 -34.97 -2.18 -2.05
CA SER A 17 -36.41 -2.52 -2.20
C SER A 17 -36.68 -3.81 -2.97
N SER A 18 -35.66 -4.46 -3.56
CA SER A 18 -35.79 -5.88 -3.88
C SER A 18 -35.88 -6.61 -2.55
N THR A 19 -37.10 -6.94 -2.17
CA THR A 19 -37.47 -7.69 -0.99
C THR A 19 -36.59 -8.93 -0.83
N VAL A 20 -35.42 -8.76 -0.21
CA VAL A 20 -34.84 -9.85 0.53
C VAL A 20 -35.84 -10.07 1.66
N TYR A 21 -36.66 -11.06 1.53
CA TYR A 21 -37.44 -11.58 2.65
C TYR A 21 -36.41 -11.86 3.73
N ALA A 22 -36.33 -10.98 4.72
CA ALA A 22 -35.76 -11.30 6.00
C ALA A 22 -36.71 -12.38 6.56
N GLU A 23 -36.45 -13.63 6.22
CA GLU A 23 -37.06 -14.75 6.90
C GLU A 23 -36.64 -14.54 8.37
N ASP A 24 -37.60 -14.25 9.23
CA ASP A 24 -37.40 -14.21 10.67
C ASP A 24 -36.54 -15.42 11.01
N LEU A 25 -35.35 -15.19 11.54
CA LEU A 25 -34.45 -16.23 12.03
C LEU A 25 -35.14 -16.90 13.22
N LYS A 26 -36.15 -17.75 12.93
CA LYS A 26 -36.66 -18.68 13.92
C LYS A 26 -35.48 -19.43 14.43
N SER A 27 -35.22 -19.38 15.73
CA SER A 27 -34.16 -20.13 16.38
C SER A 27 -34.19 -21.57 15.87
N THR A 28 -33.17 -21.99 15.15
CA THR A 28 -33.03 -23.37 14.69
C THR A 28 -32.60 -24.26 15.82
N ASP A 29 -31.96 -23.67 16.83
CA ASP A 29 -31.27 -24.38 17.90
C ASP A 29 -30.31 -25.48 17.38
N ALA A 30 -29.83 -25.31 16.14
CA ALA A 30 -28.75 -26.08 15.58
C ALA A 30 -27.44 -25.42 15.99
N ASN A 31 -26.58 -26.13 16.67
CA ASN A 31 -25.35 -25.57 17.23
C ASN A 31 -24.14 -26.43 16.91
N ILE A 32 -22.94 -25.83 16.93
CA ILE A 32 -21.67 -26.55 16.97
C ILE A 32 -20.88 -26.09 18.18
N VAL A 33 -20.32 -27.04 18.90
CA VAL A 33 -19.35 -26.80 19.98
C VAL A 33 -18.09 -27.57 19.68
N GLY A 34 -16.99 -27.17 20.26
CA GLY A 34 -15.75 -27.92 20.13
C GLY A 34 -14.55 -27.16 20.71
N HIS A 35 -13.42 -27.78 20.57
CA HIS A 35 -12.14 -27.17 20.92
C HIS A 35 -11.13 -27.34 19.78
N VAL A 36 -10.14 -26.50 19.79
CA VAL A 36 -9.02 -26.54 18.86
C VAL A 36 -7.74 -26.72 19.67
N ILE A 37 -6.98 -27.76 19.36
CA ILE A 37 -5.71 -28.04 20.01
C ILE A 37 -4.57 -28.09 19.02
N GLU A 38 -3.37 -27.88 19.48
CA GLU A 38 -2.16 -28.14 18.73
C GLU A 38 -1.88 -29.67 18.70
N LYS A 39 -1.63 -30.21 17.51
CA LYS A 39 -1.46 -31.66 17.33
C LYS A 39 -0.23 -32.20 18.05
N SER A 40 0.87 -31.44 18.10
CA SER A 40 2.16 -31.87 18.65
C SER A 40 2.20 -31.80 20.18
N THR A 41 1.73 -30.71 20.76
CA THR A 41 1.79 -30.45 22.22
C THR A 41 0.54 -30.86 22.97
N ARG A 42 -0.59 -31.04 22.23
CA ARG A 42 -1.94 -31.27 22.79
C ARG A 42 -2.46 -30.08 23.59
N GLU A 43 -1.79 -28.92 23.53
CA GLU A 43 -2.25 -27.71 24.16
C GLU A 43 -3.44 -27.11 23.41
N HIS A 44 -4.37 -26.53 24.14
CA HIS A 44 -5.50 -25.80 23.58
C HIS A 44 -5.05 -24.53 22.89
N LEU A 45 -5.56 -24.29 21.69
CA LEU A 45 -5.21 -23.13 20.88
C LEU A 45 -6.27 -22.01 21.03
N PRO A 46 -5.97 -20.94 21.74
CA PRO A 46 -6.86 -19.81 21.86
C PRO A 46 -6.89 -18.99 20.56
N TYR A 47 -8.05 -18.36 20.31
CA TYR A 47 -8.21 -17.33 19.25
C TYR A 47 -8.06 -17.84 17.82
N MET A 48 -8.35 -19.11 17.57
CA MET A 48 -8.46 -19.69 16.24
C MET A 48 -9.78 -19.30 15.60
N THR A 49 -9.76 -18.84 14.37
CA THR A 49 -10.99 -18.50 13.62
C THR A 49 -11.70 -19.77 13.21
N VAL A 50 -12.98 -19.89 13.56
CA VAL A 50 -13.87 -20.99 13.19
C VAL A 50 -15.02 -20.42 12.39
N SER A 51 -15.24 -20.88 11.15
CA SER A 51 -16.26 -20.34 10.24
C SER A 51 -16.98 -21.43 9.43
N LEU A 52 -18.22 -21.13 9.08
CA LEU A 52 -18.99 -21.94 8.11
C LEU A 52 -18.82 -21.35 6.72
N LYS A 53 -18.13 -22.06 5.83
CA LYS A 53 -17.91 -21.62 4.44
C LYS A 53 -19.23 -21.36 3.71
N GLY A 54 -19.24 -20.36 2.84
CA GLY A 54 -20.44 -19.95 2.10
C GLY A 54 -21.50 -19.27 2.97
N THR A 55 -21.14 -18.84 4.15
CA THR A 55 -21.99 -18.08 5.07
C THR A 55 -21.20 -16.90 5.66
N THR A 56 -21.90 -16.03 6.36
CA THR A 56 -21.26 -14.96 7.14
C THR A 56 -20.96 -15.37 8.59
N ILE A 57 -21.24 -16.63 8.95
CA ILE A 57 -21.17 -17.14 10.32
C ILE A 57 -19.74 -17.57 10.65
N GLY A 58 -19.23 -17.04 11.73
CA GLY A 58 -17.95 -17.44 12.30
C GLY A 58 -17.79 -16.92 13.71
N THR A 59 -16.86 -17.51 14.43
CA THR A 59 -16.43 -17.16 15.79
C THR A 59 -14.94 -17.42 15.93
N MET A 60 -14.40 -17.23 17.13
CA MET A 60 -13.04 -17.67 17.48
C MET A 60 -13.11 -18.58 18.70
N THR A 61 -12.07 -19.40 18.86
CA THR A 61 -11.87 -20.08 20.15
C THR A 61 -11.59 -19.05 21.24
N ASP A 62 -12.11 -19.30 22.42
CA ASP A 62 -11.86 -18.48 23.62
C ASP A 62 -10.42 -18.64 24.15
N ALA A 63 -10.10 -18.04 25.27
CA ALA A 63 -8.79 -18.13 25.92
C ALA A 63 -8.42 -19.58 26.31
N THR A 64 -9.40 -20.47 26.41
CA THR A 64 -9.22 -21.89 26.73
C THR A 64 -9.27 -22.80 25.49
N GLY A 65 -9.29 -22.21 24.30
CA GLY A 65 -9.28 -22.93 23.04
C GLY A 65 -10.63 -23.55 22.63
N HIS A 66 -11.72 -23.21 23.32
CA HIS A 66 -13.07 -23.71 23.02
C HIS A 66 -13.85 -22.74 22.17
N TYR A 67 -14.79 -23.24 21.37
CA TYR A 67 -15.67 -22.41 20.54
C TYR A 67 -17.12 -22.89 20.57
N PHE A 68 -18.03 -21.96 20.28
CA PHE A 68 -19.45 -22.22 20.22
C PHE A 68 -20.11 -21.38 19.13
N LEU A 69 -20.74 -22.05 18.14
CA LEU A 69 -21.57 -21.46 17.11
C LEU A 69 -23.02 -21.82 17.36
N LYS A 70 -23.92 -20.83 17.45
CA LYS A 70 -25.32 -20.97 17.85
C LYS A 70 -26.26 -20.65 16.69
N ASN A 71 -27.46 -21.28 16.74
CA ASN A 71 -28.57 -21.00 15.84
C ASN A 71 -28.19 -21.03 14.35
N LEU A 72 -27.47 -22.08 13.96
CA LEU A 72 -26.94 -22.25 12.63
C LEU A 72 -28.04 -22.66 11.65
N PRO A 73 -27.92 -22.33 10.34
CA PRO A 73 -28.84 -22.84 9.32
C PRO A 73 -28.74 -24.36 9.20
N GLU A 74 -29.87 -25.02 8.94
CA GLU A 74 -29.91 -26.45 8.70
C GLU A 74 -29.33 -26.79 7.31
N GLY A 75 -28.64 -27.94 7.19
CA GLY A 75 -28.08 -28.42 5.93
C GLY A 75 -26.66 -28.91 6.04
N GLU A 76 -26.04 -29.14 4.89
CA GLU A 76 -24.63 -29.54 4.78
C GLU A 76 -23.77 -28.30 4.60
N PHE A 77 -22.72 -28.21 5.42
CA PHE A 77 -21.75 -27.11 5.39
C PHE A 77 -20.34 -27.63 5.52
N THR A 78 -19.38 -26.78 5.16
CA THR A 78 -17.97 -26.99 5.48
C THR A 78 -17.59 -26.07 6.64
N LEU A 79 -17.25 -26.68 7.79
CA LEU A 79 -16.68 -25.99 8.93
C LEU A 79 -15.18 -25.87 8.70
N SER A 80 -14.67 -24.66 8.76
CA SER A 80 -13.25 -24.33 8.54
C SER A 80 -12.67 -23.74 9.81
N VAL A 81 -11.46 -24.19 10.18
CA VAL A 81 -10.65 -23.61 11.25
C VAL A 81 -9.35 -23.12 10.68
N SER A 82 -8.99 -21.87 10.96
CA SER A 82 -7.78 -21.24 10.46
C SER A 82 -7.20 -20.23 11.44
N ALA A 83 -5.88 -20.11 11.42
CA ALA A 83 -5.15 -19.05 12.13
C ALA A 83 -3.79 -18.85 11.48
N VAL A 84 -3.20 -17.67 11.69
CA VAL A 84 -1.82 -17.39 11.27
C VAL A 84 -0.87 -18.30 12.07
N GLY A 85 0.00 -19.02 11.36
CA GLY A 85 0.95 -19.94 11.97
C GLY A 85 0.46 -21.39 12.12
N TYR A 86 -0.74 -21.71 11.62
CA TYR A 86 -1.31 -23.05 11.63
C TYR A 86 -1.89 -23.42 10.27
N LYS A 87 -1.82 -24.71 9.92
CA LYS A 87 -2.49 -25.26 8.74
C LYS A 87 -3.99 -25.23 8.95
N SER A 88 -4.70 -24.60 8.01
CA SER A 88 -6.16 -24.60 8.02
C SER A 88 -6.72 -26.01 7.87
N GLN A 89 -7.78 -26.33 8.59
CA GLN A 89 -8.51 -27.58 8.47
C GLN A 89 -9.97 -27.32 8.11
N GLU A 90 -10.53 -28.22 7.32
CA GLU A 90 -11.92 -28.18 6.88
C GLU A 90 -12.59 -29.52 7.14
N ARG A 91 -13.83 -29.47 7.59
CA ARG A 91 -14.64 -30.64 7.84
C ARG A 91 -16.07 -30.45 7.36
N LYS A 92 -16.61 -31.40 6.61
CA LYS A 92 -18.03 -31.41 6.23
C LYS A 92 -18.87 -31.76 7.46
N VAL A 93 -19.88 -30.96 7.72
CA VAL A 93 -20.81 -31.08 8.84
C VAL A 93 -22.24 -31.04 8.36
N VAL A 94 -23.13 -31.80 9.01
CA VAL A 94 -24.57 -31.81 8.73
C VAL A 94 -25.30 -31.24 9.94
N LEU A 95 -25.90 -30.09 9.77
CA LEU A 95 -26.58 -29.36 10.83
C LEU A 95 -28.09 -29.69 10.83
N LYS A 96 -28.59 -30.08 11.97
CA LYS A 96 -30.01 -30.44 12.17
C LYS A 96 -30.62 -29.62 13.30
N ARG A 97 -31.87 -29.20 13.12
CA ARG A 97 -32.61 -28.42 14.10
C ARG A 97 -32.64 -29.09 15.48
N GLY A 98 -32.43 -28.30 16.53
CA GLY A 98 -32.47 -28.77 17.92
C GLY A 98 -31.30 -29.72 18.25
N LYS A 99 -30.23 -29.77 17.45
CA LYS A 99 -29.06 -30.61 17.70
C LYS A 99 -27.80 -29.78 17.86
N THR A 100 -27.02 -30.13 18.87
CA THR A 100 -25.65 -29.63 19.01
C THR A 100 -24.69 -30.68 18.51
N LEU A 101 -23.85 -30.29 17.54
CA LEU A 101 -22.78 -31.12 16.99
C LEU A 101 -21.47 -30.77 17.72
N GLU A 102 -20.73 -31.76 18.13
CA GLU A 102 -19.37 -31.57 18.67
C GLU A 102 -18.35 -31.84 17.55
N GLU A 103 -17.50 -30.83 17.28
CA GLU A 103 -16.43 -30.92 16.29
C GLU A 103 -15.12 -30.38 16.89
N ASN A 104 -14.13 -31.25 17.02
CA ASN A 104 -12.84 -30.90 17.60
C ASN A 104 -11.76 -30.92 16.51
N PHE A 105 -10.81 -29.98 16.55
CA PHE A 105 -9.74 -29.85 15.57
C PHE A 105 -8.36 -29.99 16.20
N GLU A 106 -7.47 -30.66 15.52
CA GLU A 106 -6.06 -30.80 15.88
C GLU A 106 -5.22 -30.12 14.80
N LEU A 107 -4.77 -28.88 15.04
CA LEU A 107 -4.02 -28.12 14.07
C LEU A 107 -2.53 -28.43 14.13
N GLU A 108 -1.90 -28.43 12.97
CA GLU A 108 -0.45 -28.49 12.81
C GLU A 108 0.09 -27.06 12.61
N GLU A 109 1.23 -26.76 13.22
CA GLU A 109 1.91 -25.51 12.97
C GLU A 109 2.29 -25.35 11.49
N ASP A 110 2.08 -24.16 10.95
CA ASP A 110 2.49 -23.74 9.60
C ASP A 110 3.26 -22.43 9.70
N MET A 111 4.48 -22.49 10.20
CA MET A 111 5.32 -21.32 10.44
C MET A 111 5.81 -20.67 9.14
N VAL A 112 5.75 -21.37 8.01
CA VAL A 112 6.10 -20.85 6.68
C VAL A 112 4.87 -20.33 5.91
N ALA A 113 3.68 -20.41 6.52
CA ALA A 113 2.42 -19.85 6.03
C ALA A 113 2.00 -20.37 4.64
N LEU A 114 2.02 -21.72 4.46
CA LEU A 114 1.64 -22.37 3.21
C LEU A 114 0.14 -22.22 2.89
N ASP A 115 -0.71 -22.38 3.89
CA ASP A 115 -2.17 -22.48 3.73
C ASP A 115 -2.94 -21.19 4.12
N GLY A 116 -2.23 -20.04 4.25
CA GLY A 116 -2.88 -18.75 4.48
C GLY A 116 -3.84 -18.39 3.33
N VAL A 117 -4.98 -17.75 3.68
CA VAL A 117 -5.99 -17.32 2.69
C VAL A 117 -5.59 -15.99 2.05
N VAL A 118 -5.72 -15.89 0.73
CA VAL A 118 -5.48 -14.68 -0.07
C VAL A 118 -6.68 -14.38 -0.96
N VAL A 119 -6.89 -13.10 -1.30
CA VAL A 119 -7.99 -12.65 -2.16
C VAL A 119 -7.50 -11.93 -3.43
N THR A 120 -6.27 -11.42 -3.44
CA THR A 120 -5.75 -10.58 -4.53
C THR A 120 -5.46 -11.37 -5.81
N ALA A 121 -5.24 -12.67 -5.71
CA ALA A 121 -4.93 -13.53 -6.86
C ALA A 121 -6.05 -13.55 -7.91
N ASN A 122 -7.32 -13.61 -7.48
CA ASN A 122 -8.49 -13.82 -8.36
C ASN A 122 -9.77 -13.13 -7.87
N ARG A 123 -9.68 -12.18 -6.92
CA ARG A 123 -10.81 -11.53 -6.23
C ARG A 123 -11.75 -12.51 -5.50
N ASN A 124 -11.25 -13.70 -5.16
CA ASN A 124 -11.96 -14.71 -4.39
C ASN A 124 -11.05 -15.27 -3.28
N GLU A 125 -11.61 -15.61 -2.14
CA GLU A 125 -10.85 -16.23 -1.06
C GLU A 125 -10.29 -17.59 -1.51
N THR A 126 -8.99 -17.73 -1.50
CA THR A 126 -8.30 -18.92 -1.98
C THR A 126 -7.10 -19.22 -1.08
N ALA A 127 -6.88 -20.48 -0.75
CA ALA A 127 -5.65 -20.87 -0.06
C ALA A 127 -4.43 -20.48 -0.91
N ARG A 128 -3.42 -19.86 -0.31
CA ARG A 128 -2.22 -19.35 -1.01
C ARG A 128 -1.56 -20.42 -1.87
N ARG A 129 -1.52 -21.67 -1.39
CA ARG A 129 -1.01 -22.82 -2.13
C ARG A 129 -1.76 -23.07 -3.43
N LEU A 130 -3.08 -22.84 -3.43
CA LEU A 130 -3.97 -23.07 -4.57
C LEU A 130 -4.21 -21.80 -5.42
N ALA A 131 -3.66 -20.66 -5.02
CA ALA A 131 -3.80 -19.42 -5.77
C ALA A 131 -3.16 -19.51 -7.16
N PRO A 132 -3.84 -19.03 -8.23
CA PRO A 132 -3.36 -19.15 -9.61
C PRO A 132 -2.14 -18.28 -9.91
N THR A 133 -1.90 -17.27 -9.10
CA THR A 133 -0.71 -16.39 -9.17
C THR A 133 -0.01 -16.35 -7.82
N LEU A 134 1.29 -16.00 -7.83
CA LEU A 134 2.06 -15.85 -6.60
C LEU A 134 1.59 -14.63 -5.83
N VAL A 135 1.15 -14.82 -4.59
CA VAL A 135 0.81 -13.76 -3.65
C VAL A 135 1.76 -13.80 -2.46
N LYS A 136 2.41 -12.68 -2.19
CA LYS A 136 3.18 -12.48 -0.96
C LYS A 136 2.31 -11.87 0.10
N VAL A 137 2.45 -12.36 1.34
CA VAL A 137 1.64 -11.91 2.47
C VAL A 137 2.56 -11.33 3.54
N VAL A 138 2.30 -10.08 3.91
CA VAL A 138 2.92 -9.39 5.05
C VAL A 138 1.93 -9.44 6.21
N THR A 139 2.37 -9.97 7.33
CA THR A 139 1.53 -10.13 8.53
C THR A 139 1.81 -9.05 9.58
N PRO A 140 0.90 -8.77 10.53
CA PRO A 140 1.14 -7.86 11.64
C PRO A 140 2.38 -8.23 12.46
N LYS A 141 2.70 -9.53 12.56
CA LYS A 141 3.90 -10.01 13.25
C LYS A 141 5.19 -9.44 12.65
N LEU A 142 5.27 -9.32 11.31
CA LEU A 142 6.42 -8.71 10.65
C LEU A 142 6.57 -7.23 11.05
N PHE A 143 5.47 -6.46 11.04
CA PHE A 143 5.49 -5.06 11.48
C PHE A 143 5.96 -4.91 12.93
N GLU A 144 5.51 -5.79 13.81
CA GLU A 144 5.94 -5.81 15.21
C GLU A 144 7.43 -6.16 15.33
N GLN A 145 7.90 -7.21 14.65
CA GLN A 145 9.30 -7.67 14.70
C GLN A 145 10.29 -6.64 14.17
N THR A 146 9.92 -5.91 13.13
CA THR A 146 10.76 -4.89 12.49
C THR A 146 10.56 -3.49 13.06
N ASN A 147 9.71 -3.32 14.09
CA ASN A 147 9.31 -2.02 14.64
C ASN A 147 8.79 -1.04 13.57
N SER A 148 8.03 -1.56 12.60
CA SER A 148 7.44 -0.79 11.51
C SER A 148 6.11 -0.18 11.93
N HIS A 149 5.97 1.15 11.80
CA HIS A 149 4.77 1.90 12.21
C HIS A 149 3.82 2.19 11.06
N THR A 150 4.30 2.09 9.82
CA THR A 150 3.57 2.38 8.59
C THR A 150 3.65 1.22 7.60
N LEU A 151 2.75 1.23 6.62
CA LEU A 151 2.74 0.22 5.55
C LEU A 151 4.07 0.18 4.80
N SER A 152 4.60 1.35 4.40
CA SER A 152 5.85 1.45 3.64
C SER A 152 7.02 0.75 4.35
N GLN A 153 7.19 0.99 5.65
CA GLN A 153 8.25 0.37 6.43
C GLN A 153 8.17 -1.17 6.44
N GLY A 154 6.97 -1.74 6.56
CA GLY A 154 6.78 -3.20 6.54
C GLY A 154 7.01 -3.82 5.15
N LEU A 155 6.70 -3.07 4.08
CA LEU A 155 6.90 -3.53 2.70
C LEU A 155 8.39 -3.64 2.33
N ALA A 156 9.29 -2.91 2.99
CA ALA A 156 10.73 -3.01 2.77
C ALA A 156 11.29 -4.42 3.03
N PHE A 157 10.59 -5.27 3.78
CA PHE A 157 10.97 -6.65 4.08
C PHE A 157 10.24 -7.66 3.17
N GLN A 158 10.04 -7.30 1.90
CA GLN A 158 9.43 -8.19 0.90
C GLN A 158 10.34 -8.34 -0.32
N PRO A 159 10.46 -9.56 -0.88
CA PRO A 159 11.29 -9.78 -2.05
C PRO A 159 10.71 -9.04 -3.26
N GLY A 160 11.57 -8.46 -4.08
CA GLY A 160 11.17 -7.68 -5.26
C GLY A 160 10.53 -6.32 -4.95
N VAL A 161 10.50 -5.92 -3.68
CA VAL A 161 9.97 -4.63 -3.24
C VAL A 161 11.09 -3.81 -2.61
N ARG A 162 11.16 -2.54 -2.96
CA ARG A 162 12.07 -1.56 -2.35
C ARG A 162 11.30 -0.29 -1.99
N VAL A 163 11.51 0.19 -0.80
CA VAL A 163 11.03 1.50 -0.34
C VAL A 163 12.18 2.49 -0.41
N GLU A 164 11.96 3.61 -1.05
CA GLU A 164 12.96 4.69 -1.13
C GLU A 164 12.33 6.03 -0.79
N THR A 165 13.15 6.95 -0.33
CA THR A 165 12.79 8.35 -0.14
C THR A 165 13.29 9.12 -1.38
N ASP A 166 12.41 9.90 -2.01
CA ASP A 166 12.71 10.60 -3.26
C ASP A 166 12.83 12.11 -3.10
N CYS A 167 12.48 12.64 -1.94
CA CYS A 167 12.58 14.06 -1.64
C CYS A 167 13.12 14.26 -0.22
N GLN A 168 14.21 14.99 -0.09
CA GLN A 168 14.85 15.29 1.18
C GLN A 168 14.00 16.23 2.04
N ASN A 169 13.39 17.24 1.44
CA ASN A 169 12.68 18.27 2.19
C ASN A 169 11.31 17.82 2.69
N CYS A 170 10.52 17.10 1.87
CA CYS A 170 9.19 16.64 2.27
C CYS A 170 9.18 15.20 2.82
N GLY A 171 10.27 14.45 2.61
CA GLY A 171 10.37 13.04 3.03
C GLY A 171 9.37 12.13 2.31
N TYR A 172 9.09 12.42 1.04
CA TYR A 172 8.27 11.55 0.21
C TYR A 172 8.95 10.20 0.01
N SER A 173 8.20 9.12 0.24
CA SER A 173 8.68 7.76 0.03
C SER A 173 7.77 7.00 -0.93
N GLN A 174 8.36 6.29 -1.88
CA GLN A 174 7.64 5.43 -2.81
C GLN A 174 8.00 3.94 -2.63
N VAL A 175 7.10 3.07 -3.11
CA VAL A 175 7.31 1.62 -3.15
C VAL A 175 7.54 1.18 -4.58
N ARG A 176 8.77 0.82 -4.89
CA ARG A 176 9.15 0.24 -6.17
C ARG A 176 8.95 -1.27 -6.15
N ILE A 177 8.31 -1.79 -7.20
CA ILE A 177 8.15 -3.24 -7.39
C ILE A 177 8.93 -3.66 -8.64
N ASN A 178 9.84 -4.63 -8.48
CA ASN A 178 10.68 -5.13 -9.56
C ASN A 178 11.38 -3.99 -10.34
N GLY A 179 11.83 -2.93 -9.64
CA GLY A 179 12.56 -1.81 -10.23
C GLY A 179 11.73 -0.78 -10.99
N LEU A 180 10.41 -0.92 -11.04
CA LEU A 180 9.50 0.09 -11.57
C LEU A 180 9.03 1.04 -10.47
N ASP A 181 8.84 2.31 -10.82
CA ASP A 181 8.45 3.39 -9.91
C ASP A 181 7.13 3.15 -9.19
N GLY A 182 6.92 3.82 -8.07
CA GLY A 182 5.70 3.73 -7.26
C GLY A 182 4.42 4.02 -8.03
N LYS A 183 4.47 4.94 -9.00
CA LYS A 183 3.36 5.29 -9.90
C LYS A 183 2.80 4.10 -10.71
N TYR A 184 3.57 3.04 -10.84
CA TYR A 184 3.19 1.79 -11.52
C TYR A 184 2.61 0.73 -10.57
N THR A 185 2.51 1.05 -9.28
CA THR A 185 1.98 0.16 -8.25
C THR A 185 0.57 0.56 -7.85
N GLN A 186 -0.40 -0.33 -8.05
CA GLN A 186 -1.78 -0.10 -7.61
C GLN A 186 -1.93 -0.43 -6.13
N ILE A 187 -2.38 0.56 -5.35
CA ILE A 187 -2.71 0.38 -3.93
C ILE A 187 -4.22 0.17 -3.79
N LEU A 188 -4.59 -0.84 -3.02
CA LEU A 188 -5.97 -1.20 -2.73
C LEU A 188 -6.21 -1.27 -1.23
N ILE A 189 -7.41 -0.93 -0.81
CA ILE A 189 -7.94 -1.28 0.51
C ILE A 189 -9.12 -2.23 0.32
N ASP A 190 -9.04 -3.42 0.92
CA ASP A 190 -10.02 -4.50 0.79
C ASP A 190 -10.46 -4.75 -0.67
N SER A 191 -9.45 -4.82 -1.57
CA SER A 191 -9.59 -5.03 -3.03
C SER A 191 -10.29 -3.91 -3.80
N ARG A 192 -10.34 -2.68 -3.24
CA ARG A 192 -10.96 -1.50 -3.87
C ARG A 192 -9.91 -0.45 -4.22
N PRO A 193 -9.86 0.06 -5.46
CA PRO A 193 -8.92 1.07 -5.90
C PRO A 193 -9.41 2.48 -5.51
N ILE A 194 -9.36 2.81 -4.23
CA ILE A 194 -9.81 4.11 -3.69
C ILE A 194 -8.69 5.14 -3.58
N PHE A 195 -7.45 4.75 -3.91
CA PHE A 195 -6.34 5.69 -3.95
C PHE A 195 -6.35 6.47 -5.26
N SER A 196 -6.53 7.79 -5.14
CA SER A 196 -6.32 8.73 -6.23
C SER A 196 -4.84 8.91 -6.54
N SER A 197 -4.54 9.62 -7.63
CA SER A 197 -3.18 10.05 -7.94
C SER A 197 -2.57 10.90 -6.82
N LEU A 198 -3.35 11.75 -6.16
CA LEU A 198 -2.89 12.55 -5.03
C LEU A 198 -2.57 11.70 -3.79
N ALA A 199 -3.42 10.71 -3.46
CA ALA A 199 -3.17 9.78 -2.36
C ALA A 199 -1.99 8.84 -2.64
N GLY A 200 -1.73 8.51 -3.91
CA GLY A 200 -0.61 7.67 -4.32
C GLY A 200 0.75 8.23 -3.90
N VAL A 201 0.87 9.54 -3.87
CA VAL A 201 2.13 10.22 -3.52
C VAL A 201 2.52 9.97 -2.05
N TYR A 202 1.64 10.19 -1.09
CA TYR A 202 1.97 10.04 0.35
C TYR A 202 1.25 8.89 1.04
N GLY A 203 0.26 8.28 0.39
CA GLY A 203 -0.70 7.38 1.01
C GLY A 203 -0.10 6.17 1.73
N LEU A 204 1.02 5.65 1.24
CA LEU A 204 1.68 4.48 1.82
C LEU A 204 2.26 4.73 3.21
N GLU A 205 2.78 5.93 3.47
CA GLU A 205 3.27 6.30 4.79
C GLU A 205 2.15 6.69 5.75
N GLN A 206 0.99 7.00 5.18
CA GLN A 206 -0.18 7.45 5.92
C GLN A 206 -1.01 6.28 6.46
N ILE A 207 -0.83 5.05 5.94
CA ILE A 207 -1.56 3.87 6.40
C ILE A 207 -0.90 3.31 7.66
N PRO A 208 -1.59 3.36 8.81
CA PRO A 208 -1.05 2.88 10.07
C PRO A 208 -1.04 1.34 10.12
N ALA A 209 0.06 0.78 10.64
CA ALA A 209 0.22 -0.67 10.74
C ALA A 209 -0.88 -1.35 11.59
N ASN A 210 -1.45 -0.64 12.56
CA ASN A 210 -2.44 -1.19 13.49
C ASN A 210 -3.83 -1.46 12.87
N MET A 211 -4.17 -0.86 11.70
CA MET A 211 -5.40 -1.19 10.97
C MET A 211 -5.28 -2.46 10.12
N ILE A 212 -4.05 -2.93 9.88
CA ILE A 212 -3.74 -3.97 8.91
C ILE A 212 -3.95 -5.36 9.52
N GLU A 213 -4.77 -6.20 8.89
CA GLU A 213 -4.85 -7.64 9.14
C GLU A 213 -3.76 -8.39 8.40
N ARG A 214 -3.55 -8.05 7.12
CA ARG A 214 -2.44 -8.49 6.28
C ARG A 214 -2.32 -7.60 5.06
N VAL A 215 -1.14 -7.61 4.44
CA VAL A 215 -0.94 -6.99 3.14
C VAL A 215 -0.62 -8.08 2.12
N GLU A 216 -1.34 -8.07 1.02
CA GLU A 216 -1.13 -9.00 -0.09
C GLU A 216 -0.45 -8.27 -1.24
N VAL A 217 0.72 -8.75 -1.66
CA VAL A 217 1.50 -8.17 -2.76
C VAL A 217 1.52 -9.15 -3.93
N VAL A 218 1.01 -8.71 -5.06
CA VAL A 218 1.09 -9.40 -6.36
C VAL A 218 1.99 -8.60 -7.27
N ARG A 219 2.99 -9.24 -7.85
CA ARG A 219 3.96 -8.61 -8.77
C ARG A 219 3.59 -8.86 -10.23
N GLY A 220 3.93 -7.90 -11.10
CA GLY A 220 3.54 -7.91 -12.51
C GLY A 220 2.16 -7.33 -12.76
N GLY A 221 1.74 -7.26 -14.02
CA GLY A 221 0.51 -6.61 -14.43
C GLY A 221 -0.74 -7.12 -13.71
N GLY A 222 -1.50 -6.20 -13.11
CA GLY A 222 -2.74 -6.47 -12.36
C GLY A 222 -3.98 -5.81 -12.94
N SER A 223 -3.86 -5.05 -14.04
CA SER A 223 -4.94 -4.22 -14.59
C SER A 223 -6.16 -5.02 -15.02
N ALA A 224 -5.99 -6.28 -15.40
CA ALA A 224 -7.11 -7.17 -15.71
C ALA A 224 -8.10 -7.39 -14.56
N LEU A 225 -7.69 -7.12 -13.32
CA LEU A 225 -8.58 -7.18 -12.15
C LEU A 225 -8.85 -5.81 -11.55
N PHE A 226 -7.82 -4.97 -11.45
CA PHE A 226 -7.84 -3.78 -10.60
C PHE A 226 -7.78 -2.47 -11.39
N GLY A 227 -7.70 -2.54 -12.73
CA GLY A 227 -7.76 -1.37 -13.62
C GLY A 227 -6.43 -0.64 -13.76
N SER A 228 -6.52 0.66 -14.03
CA SER A 228 -5.37 1.53 -14.29
C SER A 228 -4.34 1.52 -13.17
N SER A 229 -3.07 1.75 -13.51
CA SER A 229 -1.90 1.84 -12.60
C SER A 229 -1.36 0.52 -12.04
N ALA A 230 -1.98 -0.63 -12.29
CA ALA A 230 -1.46 -1.94 -11.89
C ALA A 230 -0.47 -2.49 -12.93
N ILE A 231 0.62 -1.78 -13.18
CA ILE A 231 1.68 -2.14 -14.14
C ILE A 231 2.78 -2.97 -13.49
N ALA A 232 3.39 -2.46 -12.43
CA ALA A 232 4.46 -3.13 -11.67
C ALA A 232 3.91 -4.21 -10.74
N GLY A 233 2.74 -3.94 -10.16
CA GLY A 233 2.09 -4.84 -9.24
C GLY A 233 0.90 -4.21 -8.53
N THR A 234 0.39 -4.97 -7.56
CA THR A 234 -0.73 -4.57 -6.71
C THR A 234 -0.38 -4.83 -5.25
N VAL A 235 -0.59 -3.83 -4.41
CA VAL A 235 -0.49 -3.92 -2.95
C VAL A 235 -1.89 -3.78 -2.39
N ASN A 236 -2.46 -4.86 -1.85
CA ASN A 236 -3.80 -4.90 -1.30
C ASN A 236 -3.75 -5.00 0.22
N ILE A 237 -4.26 -3.98 0.88
CA ILE A 237 -4.32 -3.88 2.33
C ILE A 237 -5.65 -4.49 2.77
N ILE A 238 -5.58 -5.60 3.48
CA ILE A 238 -6.76 -6.20 4.11
C ILE A 238 -6.86 -5.65 5.53
N THR A 239 -7.97 -5.02 5.82
CA THR A 239 -8.20 -4.37 7.10
C THR A 239 -8.71 -5.35 8.15
N LYS A 240 -8.40 -5.07 9.42
CA LYS A 240 -8.89 -5.90 10.54
C LYS A 240 -10.41 -5.86 10.66
N GLU A 241 -10.99 -7.02 10.76
CA GLU A 241 -12.41 -7.20 11.07
C GLU A 241 -12.58 -7.59 12.55
N PRO A 242 -13.57 -7.04 13.29
CA PRO A 242 -13.82 -7.43 14.67
C PRO A 242 -14.34 -8.88 14.73
N ILE A 243 -13.67 -9.75 15.45
CA ILE A 243 -14.05 -11.17 15.58
C ILE A 243 -14.34 -11.52 17.05
N ARG A 244 -13.67 -10.83 17.98
CA ARG A 244 -13.82 -10.99 19.45
C ARG A 244 -13.70 -9.65 20.15
N ASN A 245 -14.13 -9.60 21.40
CA ASN A 245 -13.87 -8.45 22.27
C ASN A 245 -12.40 -8.46 22.67
N SER A 246 -11.70 -7.38 22.37
CA SER A 246 -10.28 -7.22 22.71
C SER A 246 -9.89 -5.75 22.60
N GLY A 247 -8.81 -5.38 23.25
CA GLY A 247 -8.22 -4.06 23.13
C GLY A 247 -6.71 -4.10 23.22
N SER A 248 -6.06 -3.09 22.65
CA SER A 248 -4.64 -2.88 22.84
C SER A 248 -4.27 -1.40 22.79
N PHE A 249 -3.32 -1.04 23.61
CA PHE A 249 -2.67 0.26 23.63
C PHE A 249 -1.17 0.04 23.47
N SER A 250 -0.50 0.84 22.63
CA SER A 250 0.96 0.81 22.56
C SER A 250 1.53 2.21 22.44
N HIS A 251 2.73 2.39 22.96
CA HIS A 251 3.54 3.59 22.80
C HIS A 251 4.98 3.19 22.56
N THR A 252 5.59 3.76 21.52
CA THR A 252 7.00 3.59 21.18
C THR A 252 7.64 4.94 20.99
N ILE A 253 8.80 5.12 21.61
CA ILE A 253 9.67 6.28 21.46
C ILE A 253 10.97 5.84 20.78
N SER A 254 11.40 6.56 19.75
CA SER A 254 12.68 6.36 19.06
C SER A 254 13.50 7.64 19.10
N ASN A 255 14.81 7.51 19.30
CA ASN A 255 15.78 8.59 19.26
C ASN A 255 16.75 8.37 18.12
N PHE A 256 17.00 9.41 17.30
CA PHE A 256 17.92 9.37 16.17
C PHE A 256 19.35 9.66 16.59
N ASP A 257 20.22 8.65 16.54
CA ASP A 257 21.67 8.66 16.77
C ASP A 257 22.13 9.41 18.04
N GLY A 258 21.31 9.38 19.13
CA GLY A 258 21.59 10.11 20.37
C GLY A 258 21.38 11.63 20.26
N SER A 259 20.78 12.11 19.16
CA SER A 259 20.46 13.53 18.94
C SER A 259 19.26 13.98 19.79
N GLY A 260 18.89 15.27 19.70
CA GLY A 260 17.65 15.81 20.28
C GLY A 260 16.38 15.46 19.51
N SER A 261 16.49 14.67 18.43
CA SER A 261 15.36 14.34 17.55
C SER A 261 14.74 13.00 17.93
N PHE A 262 13.40 13.01 18.09
CA PHE A 262 12.62 11.87 18.54
C PHE A 262 11.47 11.58 17.57
N ASP A 263 11.09 10.30 17.50
CA ASP A 263 9.86 9.82 16.87
C ASP A 263 9.01 9.08 17.92
N ASN A 264 7.83 9.60 18.19
CA ASN A 264 6.89 9.05 19.16
C ASN A 264 5.69 8.50 18.41
N ASN A 265 5.35 7.24 18.64
CA ASN A 265 4.20 6.59 18.02
C ASN A 265 3.31 5.96 19.07
N THR A 266 2.05 6.40 19.14
CA THR A 266 1.03 5.88 20.05
C THR A 266 -0.09 5.26 19.24
N THR A 267 -0.52 4.04 19.57
CA THR A 267 -1.66 3.38 18.94
C THR A 267 -2.68 2.89 19.94
N LEU A 268 -3.94 2.91 19.53
CA LEU A 268 -5.06 2.35 20.29
C LEU A 268 -5.90 1.49 19.34
N ASN A 269 -6.31 0.30 19.81
CA ASN A 269 -7.22 -0.59 19.09
C ASN A 269 -8.27 -1.13 20.05
N LEU A 270 -9.50 -1.19 19.57
CA LEU A 270 -10.63 -1.75 20.31
C LEU A 270 -11.50 -2.55 19.36
N SER A 271 -11.72 -3.82 19.68
CA SER A 271 -12.60 -4.73 18.95
C SER A 271 -13.77 -5.11 19.84
N LEU A 272 -14.98 -4.90 19.36
CA LEU A 272 -16.23 -5.21 20.06
C LEU A 272 -17.10 -6.07 19.18
N VAL A 273 -17.66 -7.14 19.75
CA VAL A 273 -18.57 -8.06 19.04
C VAL A 273 -19.75 -8.36 19.94
N SER A 274 -20.98 -8.30 19.39
CA SER A 274 -22.20 -8.65 20.09
C SER A 274 -22.20 -10.13 20.47
N SER A 275 -22.90 -10.48 21.55
CA SER A 275 -22.96 -11.87 22.07
C SER A 275 -23.54 -12.89 21.08
N ASP A 276 -24.37 -12.43 20.12
CA ASP A 276 -24.91 -13.23 19.01
C ASP A 276 -24.04 -13.14 17.74
N SER A 277 -22.91 -12.45 17.80
CA SER A 277 -21.97 -12.21 16.70
C SER A 277 -22.63 -11.59 15.44
N LYS A 278 -23.80 -10.96 15.55
CA LYS A 278 -24.46 -10.29 14.41
C LYS A 278 -23.82 -8.96 14.07
N MET A 279 -23.26 -8.29 15.06
CA MET A 279 -22.63 -6.99 14.89
C MET A 279 -21.21 -7.00 15.49
N GLY A 280 -20.32 -6.30 14.84
CA GLY A 280 -19.00 -6.04 15.37
C GLY A 280 -18.48 -4.68 14.92
N ALA A 281 -17.61 -4.09 15.74
CA ALA A 281 -16.93 -2.83 15.46
C ALA A 281 -15.47 -2.92 15.91
N TYR A 282 -14.56 -2.56 15.01
CA TYR A 282 -13.14 -2.39 15.27
C TYR A 282 -12.79 -0.91 15.14
N VAL A 283 -12.40 -0.30 16.25
CA VAL A 283 -11.96 1.10 16.30
C VAL A 283 -10.46 1.12 16.49
N TYR A 284 -9.78 1.95 15.72
CA TYR A 284 -8.34 2.12 15.84
C TYR A 284 -7.95 3.59 15.80
N GLY A 285 -6.83 3.91 16.43
CA GLY A 285 -6.23 5.23 16.41
C GLY A 285 -4.72 5.16 16.41
N GLN A 286 -4.10 6.14 15.75
CA GLN A 286 -2.66 6.36 15.80
C GLN A 286 -2.38 7.85 15.96
N SER A 287 -1.37 8.17 16.76
CA SER A 287 -0.78 9.50 16.85
C SER A 287 0.74 9.37 16.80
N ARG A 288 1.35 9.90 15.74
CA ARG A 288 2.80 9.88 15.53
C ARG A 288 3.34 11.30 15.44
N HIS A 289 4.41 11.55 16.18
CA HIS A 289 5.12 12.81 16.19
C HIS A 289 6.61 12.57 16.02
N ARG A 290 7.18 13.03 14.91
CA ARG A 290 8.62 12.99 14.64
C ARG A 290 9.18 14.39 14.59
N SER A 291 10.27 14.63 15.31
CA SER A 291 11.07 15.84 15.18
C SER A 291 11.82 15.86 13.85
N ALA A 292 12.11 17.01 13.32
CA ALA A 292 13.08 17.13 12.21
C ALA A 292 14.47 16.65 12.68
N TRP A 293 15.22 16.08 11.76
CA TRP A 293 16.61 15.68 12.01
C TRP A 293 17.51 16.30 10.94
N ASP A 294 18.52 16.99 11.38
CA ASP A 294 19.58 17.64 10.59
C ASP A 294 20.85 16.79 10.75
N SER A 295 21.31 16.20 9.66
CA SER A 295 22.43 15.24 9.63
C SER A 295 23.78 15.92 9.62
N ASN A 296 23.88 17.04 8.94
CA ASN A 296 25.14 17.72 8.63
C ASN A 296 25.37 19.00 9.42
N GLY A 297 24.36 19.44 10.22
CA GLY A 297 24.43 20.59 11.12
C GLY A 297 24.34 21.94 10.40
N ASP A 298 23.75 21.98 9.20
CA ASP A 298 23.65 23.19 8.40
C ASP A 298 22.35 24.01 8.69
N GLY A 299 21.49 23.49 9.57
CA GLY A 299 20.20 24.10 9.92
C GLY A 299 19.04 23.70 9.04
N PHE A 300 19.27 22.82 8.03
CA PHE A 300 18.24 22.24 7.19
C PHE A 300 18.06 20.74 7.52
N SER A 301 16.84 20.26 7.47
CA SER A 301 16.58 18.85 7.79
C SER A 301 16.80 17.91 6.60
N GLU A 302 17.43 16.76 6.86
CA GLU A 302 17.44 15.60 5.97
C GLU A 302 16.25 14.66 6.25
N LEU A 303 15.69 14.74 7.48
CA LEU A 303 14.47 14.03 7.83
C LEU A 303 13.42 15.05 8.33
N PRO A 304 12.29 15.23 7.63
CA PRO A 304 11.34 16.27 7.96
C PRO A 304 10.59 16.01 9.26
N LYS A 305 10.13 17.10 9.88
CA LYS A 305 9.17 17.06 10.97
C LYS A 305 7.86 16.46 10.48
N LEU A 306 7.30 15.52 11.25
CA LEU A 306 6.05 14.85 10.94
C LEU A 306 5.12 14.87 12.15
N LYS A 307 3.84 15.18 11.90
CA LYS A 307 2.75 14.91 12.82
C LYS A 307 1.65 14.21 12.03
N ASN A 308 1.32 12.98 12.42
CA ASN A 308 0.25 12.19 11.83
C ASN A 308 -0.73 11.76 12.91
N GLN A 309 -2.02 11.94 12.66
CA GLN A 309 -3.11 11.52 13.54
C GLN A 309 -4.18 10.82 12.71
N THR A 310 -4.44 9.58 13.04
CA THR A 310 -5.44 8.75 12.34
C THR A 310 -6.43 8.18 13.34
N VAL A 311 -7.69 8.19 12.97
CA VAL A 311 -8.77 7.45 13.65
C VAL A 311 -9.61 6.72 12.61
N GLY A 312 -9.98 5.47 12.90
CA GLY A 312 -10.80 4.70 11.98
C GLY A 312 -11.72 3.71 12.68
N LEU A 313 -12.69 3.26 11.89
CA LEU A 313 -13.74 2.33 12.29
C LEU A 313 -13.97 1.33 11.16
N ASN A 314 -13.95 0.04 11.49
CA ASN A 314 -14.48 -1.02 10.63
C ASN A 314 -15.61 -1.72 11.39
N ALA A 315 -16.78 -1.83 10.79
CA ALA A 315 -17.93 -2.43 11.42
C ALA A 315 -18.66 -3.37 10.46
N TYR A 316 -19.34 -4.35 11.00
CA TYR A 316 -20.22 -5.18 10.21
C TYR A 316 -21.55 -5.41 10.89
N TYR A 317 -22.56 -5.69 10.06
CA TYR A 317 -23.87 -6.18 10.46
C TYR A 317 -24.26 -7.39 9.59
N ARG A 318 -24.46 -8.55 10.20
CA ARG A 318 -24.95 -9.77 9.54
C ARG A 318 -26.47 -9.66 9.41
N THR A 319 -26.94 -9.34 8.21
CA THR A 319 -28.38 -9.22 7.92
C THR A 319 -29.06 -10.58 7.90
N SER A 320 -28.29 -11.64 7.59
CA SER A 320 -28.71 -13.04 7.70
C SER A 320 -27.47 -13.95 7.84
N ALA A 321 -27.66 -15.24 7.97
CA ALA A 321 -26.60 -16.25 7.92
C ALA A 321 -25.81 -16.20 6.59
N TYR A 322 -26.42 -15.70 5.53
CA TYR A 322 -25.87 -15.68 4.17
C TYR A 322 -25.58 -14.27 3.65
N SER A 323 -25.79 -13.22 4.43
CA SER A 323 -25.57 -11.85 3.99
C SER A 323 -25.02 -10.96 5.09
N LYS A 324 -24.08 -10.09 4.70
CA LYS A 324 -23.34 -9.18 5.58
C LYS A 324 -23.21 -7.80 4.93
N LEU A 325 -23.49 -6.77 5.72
CA LEU A 325 -23.14 -5.38 5.41
C LEU A 325 -21.89 -5.00 6.19
N SER A 326 -20.88 -4.46 5.52
CA SER A 326 -19.65 -3.95 6.14
C SER A 326 -19.54 -2.45 5.88
N LEU A 327 -19.14 -1.73 6.90
CA LEU A 327 -18.87 -0.28 6.90
C LEU A 327 -17.42 -0.07 7.28
N GLU A 328 -16.73 0.79 6.57
CA GLU A 328 -15.43 1.33 6.97
C GLU A 328 -15.43 2.85 6.91
N TYR A 329 -14.70 3.46 7.80
CA TYR A 329 -14.40 4.88 7.77
C TYR A 329 -13.06 5.13 8.44
N HIS A 330 -12.25 6.00 7.85
CA HIS A 330 -11.10 6.57 8.53
C HIS A 330 -10.89 8.04 8.18
N HIS A 331 -10.43 8.75 9.17
CA HIS A 331 -10.01 10.13 9.07
C HIS A 331 -8.54 10.23 9.46
N MET A 332 -7.78 11.01 8.68
CA MET A 332 -6.39 11.25 8.95
C MET A 332 -6.03 12.71 8.72
N GLU A 333 -5.25 13.25 9.65
CA GLU A 333 -4.55 14.51 9.48
C GLU A 333 -3.05 14.30 9.53
N GLU A 334 -2.34 14.85 8.56
CA GLU A 334 -0.90 14.82 8.50
C GLU A 334 -0.34 16.23 8.27
N PHE A 335 0.71 16.53 9.01
CA PHE A 335 1.52 17.72 8.83
C PHE A 335 2.98 17.27 8.64
N ARG A 336 3.60 17.75 7.55
CA ARG A 336 5.02 17.55 7.25
C ARG A 336 5.68 18.90 7.03
N ARG A 337 6.91 19.04 7.49
CA ARG A 337 7.73 20.22 7.23
C ARG A 337 9.19 19.86 7.20
N GLY A 338 9.86 20.16 6.09
CA GLY A 338 11.29 20.09 5.90
C GLY A 338 11.92 21.45 5.60
N GLY A 339 13.21 21.46 5.46
CA GLY A 339 14.01 22.64 5.28
C GLY A 339 14.43 23.27 6.61
N SER A 340 14.25 24.57 6.75
CA SER A 340 14.72 25.35 7.90
C SER A 340 13.61 26.08 8.65
N GLY A 341 13.95 26.77 9.75
CA GLY A 341 13.07 27.72 10.43
C GLY A 341 11.78 27.12 10.99
N PHE A 342 11.81 25.95 11.64
CA PHE A 342 10.65 25.17 12.07
C PHE A 342 9.68 25.86 13.05
N SER A 343 10.08 26.96 13.68
CA SER A 343 9.27 27.74 14.61
C SER A 343 8.53 28.89 13.96
N LEU A 344 8.85 29.25 12.72
CA LEU A 344 8.29 30.37 11.97
C LEU A 344 7.28 29.88 10.92
N PRO A 345 6.33 30.71 10.47
CA PRO A 345 5.55 30.46 9.27
C PRO A 345 6.47 30.20 8.06
N PRO A 346 6.06 29.36 7.06
CA PRO A 346 6.92 28.96 5.96
C PRO A 346 7.57 30.13 5.21
N HIS A 347 6.77 31.08 4.74
CA HIS A 347 7.24 32.24 3.99
C HIS A 347 8.20 33.12 4.81
N ILE A 348 7.93 33.31 6.11
CA ILE A 348 8.82 34.06 6.99
C ILE A 348 10.14 33.33 7.22
N ALA A 349 10.11 32.03 7.34
CA ALA A 349 11.32 31.21 7.51
C ALA A 349 12.20 31.19 6.25
N GLU A 350 11.57 31.23 5.07
CA GLU A 350 12.25 31.35 3.78
C GLU A 350 12.89 32.73 3.62
N ASP A 351 12.14 33.82 3.91
CA ASP A 351 12.62 35.20 3.82
C ASP A 351 13.68 35.52 4.88
N ALA A 352 13.53 35.06 6.11
CA ALA A 352 14.46 35.30 7.21
C ALA A 352 15.81 34.61 7.03
N GLY A 353 15.88 33.63 6.17
CA GLY A 353 17.08 32.81 5.99
C GLY A 353 17.51 32.05 7.26
N LEU A 354 18.71 31.53 7.24
CA LEU A 354 19.31 30.84 8.39
C LEU A 354 19.81 31.86 9.43
N ASN A 355 19.18 31.88 10.61
CA ASN A 355 19.68 32.54 11.82
C ASN A 355 20.20 34.00 11.61
N GLY A 356 19.60 34.75 10.68
CA GLY A 356 20.01 36.10 10.40
C GLY A 356 21.29 36.25 9.59
N THR A 357 21.76 35.22 8.93
CA THR A 357 22.96 35.22 8.09
C THR A 357 22.74 35.89 6.73
N GLY A 358 21.48 36.20 6.37
CA GLY A 358 21.12 36.74 5.06
C GLY A 358 21.13 35.72 3.92
N ALA A 359 21.45 34.44 4.20
CA ALA A 359 21.29 33.37 3.23
C ALA A 359 19.80 32.99 3.13
N PRO A 360 19.27 32.71 1.92
CA PRO A 360 17.87 32.34 1.76
C PRO A 360 17.55 31.07 2.55
N GLY A 361 16.34 31.00 3.11
CA GLY A 361 15.81 29.79 3.70
C GLY A 361 15.22 28.89 2.61
N LEU A 362 15.06 27.60 2.89
CA LEU A 362 14.29 26.68 2.07
C LEU A 362 13.26 26.01 2.95
N VAL A 363 12.00 26.04 2.54
CA VAL A 363 10.92 25.46 3.31
C VAL A 363 9.96 24.71 2.40
N GLU A 364 9.72 23.46 2.74
CA GLU A 364 8.60 22.69 2.19
C GLU A 364 7.65 22.28 3.30
N GLN A 365 6.38 22.57 3.14
CA GLN A 365 5.37 22.24 4.13
C GLN A 365 4.11 21.67 3.48
N LEU A 366 3.59 20.61 4.09
CA LEU A 366 2.36 19.95 3.66
C LEU A 366 1.44 19.73 4.84
N LYS A 367 0.17 19.99 4.63
CA LYS A 367 -0.89 19.60 5.55
C LYS A 367 -1.98 18.87 4.77
N HIS A 368 -2.17 17.58 5.07
CA HIS A 368 -3.23 16.74 4.51
C HIS A 368 -4.37 16.57 5.50
N SER A 369 -5.59 16.56 4.99
CA SER A 369 -6.78 16.08 5.69
C SER A 369 -7.47 15.08 4.75
N ILE A 370 -7.57 13.83 5.17
CA ILE A 370 -8.09 12.72 4.36
C ILE A 370 -9.26 12.10 5.09
N ASN A 371 -10.38 11.97 4.37
CA ASN A 371 -11.56 11.24 4.81
C ASN A 371 -11.83 10.13 3.81
N THR A 372 -11.85 8.88 4.27
CA THR A 372 -12.16 7.72 3.44
C THR A 372 -13.28 6.93 4.09
N GLY A 373 -14.24 6.49 3.31
CA GLY A 373 -15.32 5.64 3.79
C GLY A 373 -15.82 4.69 2.73
N GLY A 374 -16.42 3.58 3.15
CA GLY A 374 -16.95 2.57 2.25
C GLY A 374 -18.02 1.71 2.87
N LEU A 375 -18.93 1.26 2.02
CA LEU A 375 -19.95 0.27 2.32
C LEU A 375 -19.77 -0.92 1.38
N LYS A 376 -19.87 -2.12 1.91
CA LYS A 376 -19.86 -3.36 1.13
C LYS A 376 -20.98 -4.27 1.61
N PHE A 377 -21.78 -4.73 0.67
CA PHE A 377 -22.76 -5.78 0.92
C PHE A 377 -22.30 -7.06 0.24
N THR A 378 -22.32 -8.18 0.97
CA THR A 378 -21.98 -9.51 0.44
C THR A 378 -23.11 -10.46 0.73
N ALA A 379 -23.51 -11.26 -0.25
CA ALA A 379 -24.53 -12.29 -0.12
C ALA A 379 -24.10 -13.61 -0.77
N PHE A 380 -24.42 -14.70 -0.10
CA PHE A 380 -24.20 -16.07 -0.55
C PHE A 380 -25.54 -16.77 -0.79
N SER A 381 -25.62 -17.62 -1.78
CA SER A 381 -26.79 -18.48 -1.95
C SER A 381 -26.77 -19.67 -0.98
N LYS A 382 -27.93 -20.17 -0.61
CA LYS A 382 -28.07 -21.36 0.28
C LYS A 382 -27.36 -22.61 -0.28
N ASN A 383 -27.24 -22.73 -1.60
CA ASN A 383 -26.53 -23.84 -2.26
C ASN A 383 -24.99 -23.59 -2.37
N GLN A 384 -24.51 -22.49 -1.80
CA GLN A 384 -23.07 -22.07 -1.79
C GLN A 384 -22.43 -21.89 -3.18
N LYS A 385 -23.24 -21.90 -4.26
CA LYS A 385 -22.72 -21.78 -5.64
C LYS A 385 -22.64 -20.33 -6.13
N HIS A 386 -23.36 -19.39 -5.50
CA HIS A 386 -23.42 -18.02 -5.93
C HIS A 386 -22.91 -17.09 -4.81
N THR A 387 -22.01 -16.22 -5.16
CA THR A 387 -21.59 -15.11 -4.29
C THR A 387 -21.82 -13.81 -5.04
N PHE A 388 -22.57 -12.90 -4.43
CA PHE A 388 -22.77 -11.55 -4.93
C PHE A 388 -22.19 -10.55 -3.95
N SER A 389 -21.49 -9.54 -4.46
CA SER A 389 -21.05 -8.42 -3.65
C SER A 389 -21.21 -7.11 -4.40
N THR A 390 -21.61 -6.07 -3.67
CA THR A 390 -21.63 -4.69 -4.17
C THR A 390 -20.97 -3.79 -3.16
N TYR A 391 -20.31 -2.73 -3.64
CA TYR A 391 -19.62 -1.78 -2.78
C TYR A 391 -19.68 -0.37 -3.35
N ALA A 392 -19.64 0.57 -2.42
CA ALA A 392 -19.46 1.98 -2.69
C ALA A 392 -18.37 2.50 -1.75
N SER A 393 -17.38 3.18 -2.28
CA SER A 393 -16.31 3.79 -1.47
C SER A 393 -16.04 5.20 -1.98
N ALA A 394 -15.66 6.08 -1.08
CA ALA A 394 -15.28 7.44 -1.41
C ALA A 394 -14.10 7.90 -0.55
N GLN A 395 -13.24 8.70 -1.15
CA GLN A 395 -12.14 9.40 -0.47
C GLN A 395 -12.20 10.89 -0.83
N HIS A 396 -12.01 11.72 0.17
CA HIS A 396 -11.87 13.16 -0.01
C HIS A 396 -10.58 13.63 0.66
N ILE A 397 -9.72 14.29 -0.11
CA ILE A 397 -8.42 14.80 0.31
C ILE A 397 -8.42 16.32 0.17
N VAL A 398 -7.91 16.98 1.19
CA VAL A 398 -7.52 18.39 1.14
C VAL A 398 -6.04 18.48 1.49
N ARG A 399 -5.24 18.98 0.57
CA ARG A 399 -3.82 19.26 0.77
C ARG A 399 -3.58 20.77 0.72
N ASN A 400 -3.02 21.33 1.78
CA ASN A 400 -2.44 22.66 1.77
C ASN A 400 -0.93 22.49 1.71
N SER A 401 -0.30 23.13 0.74
CA SER A 401 1.13 23.04 0.47
C SER A 401 1.79 24.40 0.55
N TYR A 402 3.09 24.39 0.85
CA TYR A 402 4.00 25.50 0.65
C TYR A 402 5.28 24.96 0.00
N TYR A 403 5.54 25.39 -1.23
CA TYR A 403 6.74 25.15 -2.02
C TYR A 403 7.13 26.53 -2.60
N SER A 404 7.82 27.33 -1.81
CA SER A 404 8.08 28.75 -2.09
C SER A 404 6.84 29.61 -2.40
N ALA A 405 5.66 29.00 -2.47
CA ALA A 405 4.35 29.64 -2.58
C ALA A 405 3.27 28.75 -1.96
N TYR A 406 2.20 29.36 -1.47
CA TYR A 406 1.05 28.63 -0.94
C TYR A 406 0.18 28.05 -2.06
N GLY A 407 -0.16 26.77 -1.92
CA GLY A 407 -1.07 26.04 -2.80
C GLY A 407 -2.14 25.27 -2.03
N MET A 408 -3.23 24.94 -2.71
CA MET A 408 -4.30 24.11 -2.20
C MET A 408 -4.76 23.12 -3.27
N THR A 409 -4.68 21.83 -2.95
CA THR A 409 -5.21 20.75 -3.77
C THR A 409 -6.39 20.11 -3.06
N THR A 410 -7.48 19.89 -3.78
CA THR A 410 -8.61 19.07 -3.32
C THR A 410 -8.84 17.93 -4.30
N ASP A 411 -9.12 16.75 -3.78
CA ASP A 411 -9.38 15.58 -4.59
C ASP A 411 -10.53 14.77 -4.01
N PHE A 412 -11.44 14.36 -4.86
CA PHE A 412 -12.55 13.48 -4.53
C PHE A 412 -12.53 12.27 -5.44
N THR A 413 -12.27 11.09 -4.86
CA THR A 413 -12.35 9.81 -5.56
C THR A 413 -13.56 9.03 -5.07
N GLY A 414 -14.38 8.52 -5.99
CA GLY A 414 -15.53 7.66 -5.70
C GLY A 414 -15.47 6.39 -6.52
N VAL A 415 -15.76 5.24 -5.90
CA VAL A 415 -15.78 3.92 -6.56
C VAL A 415 -17.10 3.23 -6.26
N LEU A 416 -17.78 2.78 -7.30
CA LEU A 416 -18.96 1.92 -7.21
C LEU A 416 -18.65 0.61 -7.95
N GLY A 417 -19.01 -0.52 -7.36
CA GLY A 417 -18.78 -1.80 -8.01
C GLY A 417 -19.77 -2.88 -7.60
N ALA A 418 -19.93 -3.83 -8.50
CA ALA A 418 -20.66 -5.06 -8.27
C ALA A 418 -19.89 -6.24 -8.85
N GLN A 419 -19.84 -7.33 -8.12
CA GLN A 419 -19.16 -8.57 -8.48
C GLN A 419 -20.07 -9.76 -8.23
N TYR A 420 -20.04 -10.70 -9.14
CA TYR A 420 -20.71 -11.97 -9.03
C TYR A 420 -19.73 -13.11 -9.27
N ILE A 421 -19.80 -14.14 -8.43
CA ILE A 421 -19.02 -15.37 -8.55
C ILE A 421 -19.98 -16.55 -8.63
N TYR A 422 -19.74 -17.44 -9.58
CA TYR A 422 -20.43 -18.70 -9.72
C TYR A 422 -19.48 -19.90 -9.66
N HIS A 423 -19.76 -20.82 -8.74
CA HIS A 423 -18.97 -22.04 -8.55
C HIS A 423 -19.61 -23.19 -9.32
N PHE A 424 -18.95 -23.60 -10.41
CA PHE A 424 -19.35 -24.77 -11.19
C PHE A 424 -18.78 -26.06 -10.56
N ASP A 425 -19.61 -27.05 -10.33
CA ASP A 425 -19.10 -28.40 -9.98
C ASP A 425 -18.27 -28.99 -11.12
N LYS A 426 -18.62 -28.64 -12.38
CA LYS A 426 -17.85 -28.94 -13.59
C LYS A 426 -18.20 -27.92 -14.67
N CYS A 427 -17.16 -27.31 -15.24
CA CYS A 427 -17.25 -26.43 -16.41
C CYS A 427 -16.28 -26.96 -17.45
N LEU A 428 -16.78 -27.47 -18.58
CA LEU A 428 -16.01 -28.18 -19.61
C LEU A 428 -15.37 -29.46 -19.08
N PHE A 429 -14.20 -29.40 -18.47
CA PHE A 429 -13.38 -30.56 -18.11
C PHE A 429 -13.09 -30.69 -16.59
N MET A 430 -13.24 -29.62 -15.78
CA MET A 430 -13.01 -29.66 -14.33
C MET A 430 -13.89 -28.63 -13.59
N PRO A 431 -13.93 -28.65 -12.24
CA PRO A 431 -14.58 -27.60 -11.46
C PRO A 431 -14.02 -26.23 -11.82
N ALA A 432 -14.86 -25.19 -11.76
CA ALA A 432 -14.43 -23.85 -12.11
C ALA A 432 -15.16 -22.77 -11.33
N ASP A 433 -14.49 -21.63 -11.16
CA ASP A 433 -15.06 -20.39 -10.63
C ASP A 433 -15.14 -19.35 -11.75
N LEU A 434 -16.34 -18.94 -12.12
CA LEU A 434 -16.58 -17.79 -12.98
C LEU A 434 -16.77 -16.56 -12.12
N THR A 435 -15.90 -15.56 -12.30
CA THR A 435 -15.99 -14.25 -11.65
C THR A 435 -16.26 -13.19 -12.71
N GLY A 436 -17.27 -12.37 -12.52
CA GLY A 436 -17.54 -11.22 -13.39
C GLY A 436 -17.99 -10.02 -12.56
N GLY A 437 -17.75 -8.83 -13.09
CA GLY A 437 -18.15 -7.61 -12.39
C GLY A 437 -18.08 -6.36 -13.25
N ILE A 438 -18.68 -5.33 -12.70
CA ILE A 438 -18.69 -3.96 -13.23
C ILE A 438 -18.16 -3.02 -12.17
N GLU A 439 -17.49 -1.97 -12.60
CA GLU A 439 -16.92 -0.96 -11.70
C GLU A 439 -17.00 0.42 -12.38
N PHE A 440 -17.32 1.42 -11.61
CA PHE A 440 -17.29 2.82 -12.01
C PHE A 440 -16.43 3.59 -11.04
N ASN A 441 -15.44 4.30 -11.58
CA ASN A 441 -14.51 5.15 -10.83
C ASN A 441 -14.73 6.59 -11.25
N HIS A 442 -14.79 7.50 -10.29
CA HIS A 442 -14.86 8.94 -10.47
C HIS A 442 -13.75 9.60 -9.66
N ASP A 443 -12.95 10.40 -10.31
CA ASP A 443 -11.86 11.18 -9.69
C ASP A 443 -12.01 12.63 -10.12
N ASN A 444 -11.95 13.55 -9.16
CA ASN A 444 -12.13 14.98 -9.39
C ASN A 444 -11.09 15.75 -8.56
N LEU A 445 -10.01 16.10 -9.24
CA LEU A 445 -8.89 16.83 -8.69
C LEU A 445 -8.94 18.31 -9.11
N HIS A 446 -8.75 19.17 -8.14
CA HIS A 446 -8.62 20.60 -8.31
C HIS A 446 -7.39 21.10 -7.55
N ASP A 447 -6.44 21.68 -8.27
CA ASP A 447 -5.22 22.27 -7.71
C ASP A 447 -5.14 23.74 -8.06
N LYS A 448 -4.78 24.59 -7.10
CA LYS A 448 -4.69 26.03 -7.29
C LYS A 448 -3.63 26.67 -6.40
N ALA A 449 -2.99 27.67 -6.95
CA ALA A 449 -2.18 28.62 -6.19
C ALA A 449 -3.06 29.49 -5.27
N THR A 450 -2.61 29.72 -4.03
CA THR A 450 -3.36 30.49 -3.02
C THR A 450 -2.56 31.65 -2.43
N ASP A 451 -1.34 31.86 -2.90
CA ASP A 451 -0.43 32.90 -2.41
C ASP A 451 -0.66 34.26 -3.11
N VAL A 452 -1.82 34.84 -2.84
CA VAL A 452 -2.23 36.11 -3.46
C VAL A 452 -1.21 37.23 -3.21
N GLN A 453 -0.55 37.26 -2.04
CA GLN A 453 0.41 38.32 -1.70
C GLN A 453 1.68 38.19 -2.55
N LYS A 454 2.24 37.00 -2.67
CA LYS A 454 3.43 36.72 -3.51
C LYS A 454 3.21 37.18 -4.96
N TYR A 455 2.06 36.81 -5.54
CA TYR A 455 1.75 37.18 -6.93
C TYR A 455 1.47 38.68 -7.10
N ARG A 456 0.90 39.31 -6.09
CA ARG A 456 0.74 40.78 -6.05
C ARG A 456 2.09 41.48 -5.96
N ASP A 457 2.99 41.00 -5.12
CA ASP A 457 4.32 41.56 -4.96
C ASP A 457 5.15 41.43 -6.23
N ALA A 458 5.07 40.27 -6.91
CA ALA A 458 5.69 40.04 -8.21
C ALA A 458 5.11 41.01 -9.30
N ALA A 459 3.80 41.18 -9.32
CA ALA A 459 3.14 42.14 -10.22
C ALA A 459 3.60 43.57 -9.97
N LEU A 460 3.70 44.02 -8.72
CA LEU A 460 4.17 45.35 -8.34
C LEU A 460 5.68 45.51 -8.53
N ALA A 461 6.47 44.43 -8.52
CA ALA A 461 7.89 44.48 -8.87
C ALA A 461 8.09 44.74 -10.37
N GLU A 462 7.19 44.22 -11.24
CA GLU A 462 7.19 44.55 -12.68
C GLU A 462 6.69 45.96 -12.94
N ASP A 463 5.60 46.39 -12.30
CA ASP A 463 5.04 47.76 -12.44
C ASP A 463 4.60 48.32 -11.08
N PRO A 464 5.48 49.05 -10.38
CA PRO A 464 5.19 49.62 -9.05
C PRO A 464 4.01 50.61 -9.01
N THR A 465 3.58 51.07 -10.19
CA THR A 465 2.49 52.04 -10.30
C THR A 465 1.14 51.41 -10.68
N ALA A 466 1.13 50.09 -10.92
CA ALA A 466 -0.06 49.39 -11.34
C ALA A 466 -1.16 49.42 -10.28
N THR A 467 -2.37 49.77 -10.71
CA THR A 467 -3.60 49.80 -9.90
C THR A 467 -4.79 49.30 -10.72
N GLY A 468 -5.90 48.96 -10.02
CA GLY A 468 -7.13 48.55 -10.68
C GLY A 468 -6.94 47.35 -11.65
N ASP A 469 -7.51 47.48 -12.84
CA ASP A 469 -7.49 46.42 -13.86
C ASP A 469 -6.07 46.04 -14.31
N ARG A 470 -5.16 47.03 -14.38
CA ARG A 470 -3.75 46.77 -14.74
C ARG A 470 -3.04 45.90 -13.72
N LEU A 471 -3.23 46.19 -12.43
CA LEU A 471 -2.68 45.35 -11.35
C LEU A 471 -3.27 43.95 -11.40
N GLN A 472 -4.57 43.83 -11.63
CA GLN A 472 -5.24 42.53 -11.73
C GLN A 472 -4.69 41.69 -12.90
N GLN A 473 -4.48 42.25 -14.07
CA GLN A 473 -3.87 41.60 -15.22
C GLN A 473 -2.45 41.11 -14.93
N LEU A 474 -1.66 41.91 -14.21
CA LEU A 474 -0.31 41.50 -13.81
C LEU A 474 -0.34 40.39 -12.77
N ILE A 475 -1.23 40.41 -11.79
CA ILE A 475 -1.41 39.34 -10.83
C ILE A 475 -1.78 38.04 -11.57
N GLU A 476 -2.70 38.08 -12.52
CA GLU A 476 -3.10 36.94 -13.33
C GLU A 476 -1.93 36.38 -14.15
N LYS A 477 -1.05 37.24 -14.70
CA LYS A 477 0.16 36.85 -15.40
C LYS A 477 1.13 36.02 -14.53
N TYR A 478 1.25 36.36 -13.24
CA TYR A 478 2.14 35.70 -12.31
C TYR A 478 1.49 34.51 -11.59
N THR A 479 0.15 34.43 -11.59
CA THR A 479 -0.59 33.34 -10.91
C THR A 479 -0.72 32.14 -11.81
N PRO A 480 -0.20 30.95 -11.45
CA PRO A 480 -0.42 29.72 -12.21
C PRO A 480 -1.90 29.42 -12.41
N ALA A 481 -2.26 29.02 -13.62
CA ALA A 481 -3.63 28.63 -13.92
C ALA A 481 -4.03 27.40 -13.05
N PRO A 482 -5.25 27.41 -12.50
CA PRO A 482 -5.70 26.26 -11.69
C PRO A 482 -5.83 25.00 -12.55
N LEU A 483 -5.31 23.89 -12.05
CA LEU A 483 -5.47 22.59 -12.68
C LEU A 483 -6.79 21.95 -12.24
N ASN A 484 -7.63 21.61 -13.23
CA ASN A 484 -8.86 20.87 -13.00
C ASN A 484 -8.82 19.58 -13.80
N GLN A 485 -8.91 18.43 -13.13
CA GLN A 485 -8.92 17.15 -13.79
C GLN A 485 -10.10 16.33 -13.28
N VAL A 486 -11.01 15.97 -14.18
CA VAL A 486 -12.12 15.04 -13.90
C VAL A 486 -11.94 13.80 -14.75
N VAL A 487 -11.81 12.66 -14.08
CA VAL A 487 -11.65 11.36 -14.73
C VAL A 487 -12.80 10.44 -14.33
N ASN A 488 -13.46 9.86 -15.32
CA ASN A 488 -14.48 8.84 -15.12
C ASN A 488 -14.06 7.57 -15.83
N ILE A 489 -14.07 6.44 -15.15
CA ILE A 489 -13.72 5.14 -15.71
C ILE A 489 -14.88 4.18 -15.52
N ALA A 490 -15.45 3.70 -16.60
CA ALA A 490 -16.43 2.62 -16.59
C ALA A 490 -15.75 1.31 -17.03
N SER A 491 -15.93 0.26 -16.27
CA SER A 491 -15.20 -0.99 -16.42
C SER A 491 -16.09 -2.21 -16.35
N VAL A 492 -15.75 -3.20 -17.16
CA VAL A 492 -16.35 -4.55 -17.12
C VAL A 492 -15.21 -5.55 -17.12
N TYR A 493 -15.27 -6.54 -16.24
CA TYR A 493 -14.28 -7.63 -16.19
C TYR A 493 -14.95 -8.98 -16.02
N ALA A 494 -14.29 -9.99 -16.57
CA ALA A 494 -14.66 -11.37 -16.39
C ALA A 494 -13.44 -12.28 -16.43
N GLN A 495 -13.48 -13.35 -15.64
CA GLN A 495 -12.48 -14.42 -15.64
C GLN A 495 -13.11 -15.74 -15.29
N ASN A 496 -12.52 -16.82 -15.80
CA ASN A 496 -12.85 -18.19 -15.39
C ASN A 496 -11.58 -18.91 -14.95
N GLU A 497 -11.65 -19.53 -13.78
CA GLU A 497 -10.59 -20.36 -13.21
C GLU A 497 -11.05 -21.80 -13.12
N TRP A 498 -10.53 -22.67 -13.97
CA TRP A 498 -10.67 -24.12 -13.86
C TRP A 498 -9.63 -24.63 -12.87
N LYS A 499 -10.05 -25.31 -11.81
CA LYS A 499 -9.14 -25.68 -10.74
C LYS A 499 -9.47 -26.98 -10.03
N ASN A 500 -8.42 -27.64 -9.59
CA ASN A 500 -8.42 -28.73 -8.62
C ASN A 500 -7.15 -28.63 -7.75
N GLU A 501 -6.87 -29.59 -6.92
CA GLU A 501 -5.67 -29.61 -6.06
C GLU A 501 -4.37 -29.54 -6.87
N GLN A 502 -4.30 -30.18 -8.05
CA GLN A 502 -3.09 -30.31 -8.84
C GLN A 502 -2.95 -29.18 -9.88
N TRP A 503 -4.03 -28.76 -10.54
CA TRP A 503 -4.01 -27.79 -11.63
C TRP A 503 -4.91 -26.61 -11.36
N SER A 504 -4.50 -25.43 -11.87
CA SER A 504 -5.38 -24.29 -12.11
C SER A 504 -5.03 -23.66 -13.44
N PHE A 505 -6.06 -23.38 -14.23
CA PHE A 505 -6.00 -22.61 -15.47
C PHE A 505 -6.94 -21.42 -15.33
N LEU A 506 -6.40 -20.23 -15.42
CA LEU A 506 -7.18 -19.01 -15.33
C LEU A 506 -7.01 -18.21 -16.61
N ILE A 507 -8.14 -17.78 -17.18
CA ILE A 507 -8.18 -16.82 -18.30
C ILE A 507 -9.19 -15.75 -17.92
N GLY A 508 -8.82 -14.50 -18.16
CA GLY A 508 -9.68 -13.35 -17.88
C GLY A 508 -9.25 -12.10 -18.61
N GLY A 509 -10.07 -11.09 -18.51
CA GLY A 509 -9.80 -9.78 -19.07
C GLY A 509 -10.72 -8.72 -18.52
N ARG A 510 -10.32 -7.47 -18.71
CA ARG A 510 -11.05 -6.27 -18.34
C ARG A 510 -11.05 -5.28 -19.48
N VAL A 511 -12.16 -4.60 -19.66
CA VAL A 511 -12.30 -3.46 -20.56
C VAL A 511 -12.59 -2.23 -19.74
N ASP A 512 -11.76 -1.20 -19.90
CA ASP A 512 -11.89 0.09 -19.24
C ASP A 512 -12.14 1.19 -20.27
N LYS A 513 -13.22 1.94 -20.12
CA LYS A 513 -13.49 3.18 -20.87
C LYS A 513 -13.26 4.36 -19.95
N ASN A 514 -12.17 5.08 -20.22
CA ASN A 514 -11.80 6.29 -19.51
C ASN A 514 -12.29 7.53 -20.25
N SER A 515 -12.81 8.55 -19.54
CA SER A 515 -13.35 9.80 -20.13
C SER A 515 -12.30 10.66 -20.81
N ILE A 516 -11.02 10.55 -20.42
CA ILE A 516 -9.91 11.31 -21.01
C ILE A 516 -9.21 10.59 -22.15
N MET A 517 -9.71 9.42 -22.56
CA MET A 517 -9.16 8.61 -23.65
C MET A 517 -10.20 8.35 -24.73
N ASP A 518 -9.78 8.39 -25.99
CA ASP A 518 -10.67 8.15 -27.13
C ASP A 518 -11.13 6.70 -27.21
N LYS A 519 -10.24 5.76 -26.88
CA LYS A 519 -10.49 4.32 -27.01
C LYS A 519 -10.61 3.64 -25.64
N ALA A 520 -11.38 2.56 -25.61
CA ALA A 520 -11.38 1.66 -24.47
C ALA A 520 -10.10 0.81 -24.47
N VAL A 521 -9.59 0.51 -23.28
CA VAL A 521 -8.40 -0.33 -23.09
C VAL A 521 -8.84 -1.72 -22.69
N PHE A 522 -8.31 -2.74 -23.37
CA PHE A 522 -8.46 -4.14 -22.99
C PHE A 522 -7.20 -4.65 -22.33
N SER A 523 -7.34 -5.27 -21.16
CA SER A 523 -6.25 -5.85 -20.36
C SER A 523 -6.50 -7.35 -20.15
N PRO A 524 -5.86 -8.25 -20.91
CA PRO A 524 -5.95 -9.69 -20.74
C PRO A 524 -5.05 -10.20 -19.62
N ARG A 525 -5.40 -11.38 -19.07
CA ARG A 525 -4.55 -12.18 -18.20
C ARG A 525 -4.74 -13.67 -18.43
N ALA A 526 -3.68 -14.44 -18.21
CA ALA A 526 -3.72 -15.89 -18.24
C ALA A 526 -2.72 -16.45 -17.21
N ASN A 527 -3.15 -17.42 -16.41
CA ASN A 527 -2.31 -18.01 -15.38
C ASN A 527 -2.44 -19.54 -15.42
N ILE A 528 -1.34 -20.22 -15.17
CA ILE A 528 -1.28 -21.66 -15.02
C ILE A 528 -0.58 -21.97 -13.69
N ARG A 529 -1.20 -22.80 -12.88
CA ARG A 529 -0.60 -23.38 -11.68
C ARG A 529 -0.58 -24.92 -11.81
N TYR A 530 0.54 -25.50 -11.48
CA TYR A 530 0.74 -26.94 -11.43
C TYR A 530 1.38 -27.34 -10.10
N ASN A 531 0.72 -28.19 -9.35
CA ASN A 531 1.20 -28.78 -8.10
C ASN A 531 1.48 -30.27 -8.32
N PRO A 532 2.71 -30.65 -8.71
CA PRO A 532 3.08 -32.05 -8.89
C PRO A 532 2.94 -32.84 -7.59
N THR A 533 3.18 -32.21 -6.47
CA THR A 533 2.97 -32.71 -5.11
C THR A 533 2.31 -31.64 -4.23
N GLN A 534 1.98 -31.97 -3.01
CA GLN A 534 1.47 -30.97 -2.05
C GLN A 534 2.52 -29.94 -1.66
N ASP A 535 3.81 -30.28 -1.81
CA ASP A 535 4.94 -29.45 -1.38
C ASP A 535 5.52 -28.59 -2.49
N VAL A 536 5.13 -28.80 -3.76
CA VAL A 536 5.69 -28.08 -4.89
C VAL A 536 4.59 -27.36 -5.66
N ASN A 537 4.78 -26.05 -5.87
CA ASN A 537 3.92 -25.24 -6.70
C ASN A 537 4.73 -24.60 -7.83
N ILE A 538 4.30 -24.82 -9.04
CA ILE A 538 4.87 -24.21 -10.25
C ILE A 538 3.81 -23.28 -10.83
N ARG A 539 4.15 -22.02 -11.11
CA ARG A 539 3.21 -21.03 -11.65
C ARG A 539 3.81 -20.31 -12.83
N PHE A 540 2.96 -20.09 -13.82
CA PHE A 540 3.20 -19.17 -14.92
C PHE A 540 2.08 -18.14 -14.97
N SER A 541 2.43 -16.87 -15.14
CA SER A 541 1.48 -15.77 -15.25
C SER A 541 1.85 -14.87 -16.40
N TYR A 542 0.85 -14.55 -17.21
CA TYR A 542 0.87 -13.46 -18.19
C TYR A 542 -0.22 -12.45 -17.83
N ALA A 543 0.13 -11.18 -17.80
CA ALA A 543 -0.84 -10.12 -17.60
C ALA A 543 -0.39 -8.83 -18.28
N GLU A 544 -1.36 -8.08 -18.82
CA GLU A 544 -1.15 -6.71 -19.28
C GLU A 544 -1.58 -5.71 -18.21
N GLY A 545 -0.85 -4.62 -18.11
CA GLY A 545 -1.18 -3.46 -17.30
C GLY A 545 -1.26 -2.21 -18.19
N PHE A 546 -1.96 -1.18 -17.72
CA PHE A 546 -1.96 0.11 -18.36
C PHE A 546 -2.08 1.23 -17.33
N ARG A 547 -1.70 2.44 -17.74
CA ARG A 547 -1.89 3.67 -16.99
C ARG A 547 -2.42 4.76 -17.92
N THR A 548 -3.39 5.49 -17.43
CA THR A 548 -4.02 6.58 -18.20
C THR A 548 -3.20 7.86 -18.09
N PRO A 549 -3.23 8.73 -19.12
CA PRO A 549 -2.59 10.02 -19.05
C PRO A 549 -3.22 10.90 -17.96
N GLN A 550 -2.44 11.24 -16.95
CA GLN A 550 -2.86 12.13 -15.86
C GLN A 550 -2.01 13.39 -15.88
N ALA A 551 -2.60 14.53 -15.50
CA ALA A 551 -1.86 15.77 -15.36
C ALA A 551 -1.14 15.81 -14.01
N PHE A 552 -1.72 15.16 -12.99
CA PHE A 552 -1.18 15.14 -11.64
C PHE A 552 -0.57 13.77 -11.32
N ASP A 553 0.70 13.74 -11.00
CA ASP A 553 1.49 12.59 -10.59
C ASP A 553 2.48 13.00 -9.49
N GLU A 554 3.29 12.04 -9.03
CA GLU A 554 4.42 12.26 -8.12
C GLU A 554 5.38 13.36 -8.61
N ASP A 555 5.46 13.59 -9.91
CA ASP A 555 6.33 14.61 -10.52
C ASP A 555 6.01 16.05 -10.09
N LEU A 556 4.74 16.37 -9.83
CA LEU A 556 4.33 17.70 -9.31
C LEU A 556 4.96 18.05 -7.95
N HIS A 557 5.56 17.06 -7.33
CA HIS A 557 6.18 17.16 -6.04
C HIS A 557 7.68 17.41 -6.13
N ILE A 558 8.34 16.89 -7.17
CA ILE A 558 9.80 16.94 -7.36
C ILE A 558 10.20 18.12 -8.26
N SER A 559 9.28 18.68 -9.04
CA SER A 559 9.56 19.68 -10.09
C SER A 559 9.87 21.10 -9.58
N ASN A 560 9.94 21.35 -8.26
CA ASN A 560 10.36 22.62 -7.71
C ASN A 560 11.81 22.59 -7.20
N VAL A 561 12.73 22.10 -8.02
CA VAL A 561 14.16 22.28 -7.76
C VAL A 561 14.44 23.79 -7.88
N GLY A 562 15.02 24.38 -6.83
CA GLY A 562 15.37 25.82 -6.83
C GLY A 562 14.22 26.82 -6.59
N GLY A 563 12.98 26.35 -6.33
CA GLY A 563 11.85 27.23 -5.96
C GLY A 563 11.14 27.89 -7.14
N GLU A 564 11.44 27.54 -8.38
CA GLU A 564 10.72 28.01 -9.56
C GLU A 564 9.36 27.32 -9.69
N LEU A 565 8.34 28.10 -10.08
CA LEU A 565 7.01 27.56 -10.34
C LEU A 565 6.98 26.88 -11.70
N VAL A 566 6.67 25.58 -11.72
CA VAL A 566 6.55 24.80 -12.93
C VAL A 566 5.11 24.30 -13.07
N SER A 567 4.53 24.52 -14.26
CA SER A 567 3.22 23.99 -14.65
C SER A 567 3.38 22.78 -15.55
N ILE A 568 2.76 21.65 -15.19
CA ILE A 568 2.80 20.43 -16.01
C ILE A 568 1.56 20.38 -16.90
N VAL A 569 1.78 20.34 -18.21
CA VAL A 569 0.74 20.21 -19.22
C VAL A 569 0.85 18.88 -19.95
N ARG A 570 -0.27 18.37 -20.49
CA ARG A 570 -0.30 17.15 -21.28
C ARG A 570 -0.19 17.45 -22.76
N ALA A 571 0.68 16.73 -23.48
CA ALA A 571 0.74 16.79 -24.93
C ALA A 571 -0.59 16.36 -25.57
N LYS A 572 -0.94 16.97 -26.69
CA LYS A 572 -2.08 16.51 -27.50
C LYS A 572 -1.79 15.13 -28.09
N GLY A 573 -2.76 14.20 -27.96
CA GLY A 573 -2.62 12.84 -28.49
C GLY A 573 -1.78 11.89 -27.63
N LEU A 574 -1.55 12.23 -26.37
CA LEU A 574 -0.87 11.37 -25.40
C LEU A 574 -1.60 10.03 -25.28
N LYS A 575 -0.86 8.93 -25.48
CA LYS A 575 -1.37 7.55 -25.39
C LYS A 575 -1.27 7.04 -23.96
N GLU A 576 -2.02 5.97 -23.65
CA GLU A 576 -1.81 5.23 -22.41
C GLU A 576 -0.45 4.53 -22.37
N GLU A 577 0.19 4.49 -21.20
CA GLU A 577 1.30 3.57 -20.96
C GLU A 577 0.77 2.14 -20.89
N ARG A 578 1.50 1.19 -21.46
CA ARG A 578 1.14 -0.24 -21.43
C ARG A 578 2.28 -1.11 -20.96
N SER A 579 1.96 -2.14 -20.19
CA SER A 579 2.93 -3.17 -19.85
C SER A 579 2.48 -4.56 -20.28
N ARG A 580 3.46 -5.42 -20.58
CA ARG A 580 3.29 -6.86 -20.72
C ARG A 580 4.24 -7.54 -19.77
N SER A 581 3.68 -8.30 -18.84
CA SER A 581 4.42 -8.95 -17.78
C SER A 581 4.32 -10.47 -17.88
N PHE A 582 5.46 -11.14 -17.74
CA PHE A 582 5.58 -12.59 -17.65
C PHE A 582 6.29 -12.93 -16.34
N ASN A 583 5.67 -13.79 -15.54
CA ASN A 583 6.28 -14.29 -14.32
C ASN A 583 6.23 -15.81 -14.30
N ALA A 584 7.30 -16.41 -13.82
CA ALA A 584 7.41 -17.85 -13.57
C ALA A 584 7.95 -18.09 -12.17
N SER A 585 7.36 -19.00 -11.43
CA SER A 585 7.84 -19.30 -10.07
C SER A 585 7.76 -20.78 -9.75
N VAL A 586 8.72 -21.22 -8.94
CA VAL A 586 8.71 -22.53 -8.27
C VAL A 586 8.79 -22.25 -6.77
N ASP A 587 7.83 -22.80 -6.05
CA ASP A 587 7.67 -22.63 -4.60
C ASP A 587 7.66 -24.02 -3.98
N TRP A 588 8.74 -24.36 -3.25
CA TRP A 588 8.95 -25.66 -2.65
C TRP A 588 8.90 -25.57 -1.13
N TYR A 589 8.13 -26.45 -0.54
CA TYR A 589 7.96 -26.60 0.90
C TYR A 589 8.46 -27.95 1.34
N HIS A 590 9.07 -28.03 2.49
CA HIS A 590 9.50 -29.30 3.04
C HIS A 590 9.52 -29.31 4.56
N TYR A 591 9.22 -30.47 5.13
CA TYR A 591 9.21 -30.69 6.57
C TYR A 591 10.29 -31.72 6.91
N PHE A 592 11.28 -31.31 7.71
CA PHE A 592 12.39 -32.13 8.20
C PHE A 592 12.25 -32.36 9.69
N GLY A 593 11.39 -33.26 10.12
CA GLY A 593 11.08 -33.42 11.53
C GLY A 593 10.45 -32.15 12.11
N ASP A 594 11.14 -31.50 13.05
CA ASP A 594 10.68 -30.25 13.68
C ASP A 594 10.98 -28.97 12.85
N PHE A 595 11.67 -29.12 11.70
CA PHE A 595 11.96 -28.00 10.82
C PHE A 595 10.96 -27.89 9.69
N GLN A 596 10.55 -26.68 9.40
CA GLN A 596 9.76 -26.32 8.23
C GLN A 596 10.62 -25.43 7.34
N ALA A 597 10.69 -25.72 6.07
CA ALA A 597 11.45 -24.96 5.09
C ALA A 597 10.59 -24.59 3.89
N ASN A 598 10.81 -23.41 3.34
CA ASN A 598 10.27 -22.98 2.07
C ASN A 598 11.38 -22.35 1.23
N LEU A 599 11.46 -22.73 -0.02
CA LEU A 599 12.33 -22.12 -1.01
C LEU A 599 11.49 -21.68 -2.20
N LEU A 600 11.55 -20.39 -2.50
CA LEU A 600 10.91 -19.79 -3.66
C LEU A 600 11.97 -19.28 -4.62
N VAL A 601 11.83 -19.66 -5.89
CA VAL A 601 12.55 -19.06 -7.02
C VAL A 601 11.52 -18.45 -7.96
N GLU A 602 11.72 -17.21 -8.34
CA GLU A 602 10.86 -16.49 -9.29
C GLU A 602 11.71 -15.79 -10.34
N GLY A 603 11.29 -15.88 -11.60
CA GLY A 603 11.78 -15.07 -12.69
C GLY A 603 10.68 -14.14 -13.19
N PHE A 604 11.05 -12.92 -13.57
CA PHE A 604 10.11 -11.93 -14.08
C PHE A 604 10.67 -11.18 -15.30
N TYR A 605 9.77 -10.78 -16.19
CA TYR A 605 10.04 -9.91 -17.32
C TYR A 605 8.85 -9.00 -17.53
N THR A 606 9.08 -7.68 -17.57
CA THR A 606 8.08 -6.67 -17.86
C THR A 606 8.59 -5.76 -18.95
N LYS A 607 7.83 -5.64 -20.04
CA LYS A 607 8.02 -4.65 -21.10
C LYS A 607 7.04 -3.51 -20.89
N LEU A 608 7.55 -2.29 -20.80
CA LEU A 608 6.79 -1.06 -20.74
C LEU A 608 6.84 -0.38 -22.12
N SER A 609 5.70 0.05 -22.62
CA SER A 609 5.55 0.77 -23.88
C SER A 609 4.90 2.12 -23.61
N ASP A 610 5.34 3.14 -24.36
CA ASP A 610 4.84 4.51 -24.29
C ASP A 610 4.85 5.11 -22.84
N PRO A 611 5.93 4.96 -22.02
CA PRO A 611 6.00 5.52 -20.68
C PRO A 611 5.86 7.04 -20.72
N PHE A 612 5.27 7.62 -19.65
CA PHE A 612 5.20 9.07 -19.55
C PHE A 612 6.52 9.64 -19.05
N VAL A 613 7.03 10.61 -19.80
CA VAL A 613 8.20 11.41 -19.44
C VAL A 613 7.83 12.89 -19.49
N LEU A 614 8.56 13.72 -18.76
CA LEU A 614 8.44 15.17 -18.81
C LEU A 614 9.53 15.74 -19.71
N THR A 615 9.18 16.71 -20.54
CA THR A 615 10.18 17.50 -21.27
C THR A 615 10.97 18.38 -20.27
N PRO A 616 12.16 18.85 -20.64
CA PRO A 616 12.80 19.91 -19.88
C PRO A 616 11.87 21.12 -19.66
N PRO A 617 11.99 21.85 -18.54
CA PRO A 617 11.18 23.04 -18.29
C PRO A 617 11.54 24.16 -19.26
N VAL A 618 10.52 24.76 -19.86
CA VAL A 618 10.67 25.89 -20.80
C VAL A 618 9.83 27.09 -20.36
N LYS A 619 10.23 28.29 -20.76
CA LYS A 619 9.42 29.50 -20.55
C LYS A 619 8.08 29.35 -21.27
N ASP A 620 7.00 29.80 -20.61
CA ASP A 620 5.68 29.76 -21.21
C ASP A 620 5.64 30.64 -22.48
N PRO A 621 5.30 30.07 -23.65
CA PRO A 621 5.16 30.82 -24.89
C PRO A 621 4.09 31.94 -24.81
N ASP A 622 3.09 31.78 -23.95
CA ASP A 622 2.00 32.73 -23.74
C ASP A 622 2.39 33.88 -22.79
N GLY A 623 3.65 33.87 -22.29
CA GLY A 623 4.26 34.95 -21.52
C GLY A 623 3.93 34.96 -20.04
N SER A 624 3.46 33.87 -19.47
CA SER A 624 3.37 33.73 -18.00
C SER A 624 4.77 33.71 -17.35
N ALA A 625 4.82 33.96 -16.07
CA ALA A 625 6.09 34.06 -15.33
C ALA A 625 6.55 32.69 -14.76
N TYR A 626 5.87 31.62 -15.10
CA TYR A 626 6.23 30.25 -14.66
C TYR A 626 6.73 29.40 -15.84
N LEU A 627 7.46 28.35 -15.51
CA LEU A 627 7.96 27.39 -16.49
C LEU A 627 6.89 26.36 -16.84
N ILE A 628 6.96 25.81 -18.04
CA ILE A 628 6.08 24.74 -18.49
C ILE A 628 6.91 23.50 -18.77
N GLN A 629 6.48 22.37 -18.23
CA GLN A 629 6.91 21.04 -18.64
C GLN A 629 5.76 20.31 -19.33
N THR A 630 6.06 19.66 -20.43
CA THR A 630 5.03 18.92 -21.18
C THR A 630 5.20 17.43 -20.93
N ARG A 631 4.14 16.76 -20.51
CA ARG A 631 4.11 15.31 -20.40
C ARG A 631 3.90 14.70 -21.80
N ILE A 632 4.85 13.86 -22.22
CA ILE A 632 4.87 13.16 -23.51
C ILE A 632 5.04 11.65 -23.30
N ASN A 633 4.87 10.85 -24.37
CA ASN A 633 5.28 9.45 -24.35
C ASN A 633 6.77 9.34 -24.70
N GLY A 634 7.56 8.74 -23.81
CA GLY A 634 8.97 8.43 -24.01
C GLY A 634 9.19 7.11 -24.75
N SER A 635 10.46 6.69 -24.84
CA SER A 635 10.83 5.38 -25.36
C SER A 635 10.36 4.26 -24.41
N GLY A 636 10.21 3.05 -24.90
CA GLY A 636 9.83 1.92 -24.04
C GLY A 636 10.91 1.57 -23.03
N ALA A 637 10.56 0.72 -22.05
CA ALA A 637 11.50 0.21 -21.08
C ALA A 637 11.32 -1.30 -20.85
N LYS A 638 12.37 -1.95 -20.32
CA LYS A 638 12.36 -3.37 -19.96
C LYS A 638 12.91 -3.53 -18.57
N VAL A 639 12.21 -4.33 -17.78
CA VAL A 639 12.70 -4.78 -16.49
C VAL A 639 12.62 -6.29 -16.44
N TYR A 640 13.72 -6.93 -16.08
CA TYR A 640 13.78 -8.38 -15.97
C TYR A 640 14.76 -8.81 -14.89
N GLY A 641 14.49 -9.98 -14.33
CA GLY A 641 15.33 -10.47 -13.24
C GLY A 641 14.79 -11.72 -12.58
N GLY A 642 15.36 -12.01 -11.43
CA GLY A 642 14.94 -13.13 -10.60
C GLY A 642 15.02 -12.81 -9.12
N THR A 643 14.18 -13.51 -8.37
CA THR A 643 14.13 -13.42 -6.91
C THR A 643 14.30 -14.82 -6.31
N LEU A 644 15.18 -14.93 -5.34
CA LEU A 644 15.35 -16.10 -4.49
C LEU A 644 14.89 -15.74 -3.08
N GLU A 645 14.01 -16.54 -2.49
CA GLU A 645 13.58 -16.38 -1.10
C GLU A 645 13.62 -17.72 -0.38
N GLY A 646 14.20 -17.73 0.81
CA GLY A 646 14.22 -18.86 1.72
C GLY A 646 13.55 -18.52 3.04
N LYS A 647 12.77 -19.47 3.55
CA LYS A 647 12.21 -19.43 4.92
C LYS A 647 12.53 -20.73 5.62
N VAL A 648 12.95 -20.64 6.86
CA VAL A 648 13.19 -21.79 7.73
C VAL A 648 12.60 -21.50 9.09
N ALA A 649 11.85 -22.44 9.63
CA ALA A 649 11.36 -22.37 11.00
C ALA A 649 11.75 -23.67 11.73
N TYR A 650 12.14 -23.55 13.00
CA TYR A 650 12.33 -24.65 13.93
C TYR A 650 11.33 -24.49 15.07
N LYS A 651 10.26 -25.30 15.02
CA LYS A 651 9.11 -25.15 15.91
C LYS A 651 8.65 -23.68 15.93
N ASP A 652 8.09 -23.23 17.06
CA ASP A 652 7.78 -21.83 17.36
C ASP A 652 9.01 -21.00 17.81
N LYS A 653 10.21 -21.64 17.96
CA LYS A 653 11.37 -21.04 18.61
C LYS A 653 12.25 -20.20 17.68
N VAL A 654 12.44 -20.66 16.45
CA VAL A 654 13.32 -19.97 15.49
C VAL A 654 12.59 -19.80 14.17
N GLN A 655 12.60 -18.59 13.64
CA GLN A 655 12.14 -18.26 12.30
C GLN A 655 13.21 -17.45 11.59
N LEU A 656 13.58 -17.85 10.40
CA LEU A 656 14.50 -17.14 9.50
C LEU A 656 13.83 -16.99 8.15
N GLN A 657 13.85 -15.80 7.59
CA GLN A 657 13.43 -15.50 6.24
C GLN A 657 14.47 -14.59 5.60
N ALA A 658 14.86 -14.88 4.36
CA ALA A 658 15.74 -14.02 3.59
C ALA A 658 15.32 -14.03 2.11
N GLY A 659 15.47 -12.89 1.46
CA GLY A 659 15.15 -12.72 0.04
C GLY A 659 16.21 -11.88 -0.65
N LEU A 660 16.58 -12.27 -1.86
CA LEU A 660 17.51 -11.55 -2.73
C LEU A 660 16.88 -11.40 -4.11
N THR A 661 16.92 -10.19 -4.64
CA THR A 661 16.48 -9.88 -6.00
C THR A 661 17.67 -9.40 -6.84
N LEU A 662 17.81 -10.00 -8.00
CA LEU A 662 18.74 -9.62 -9.05
C LEU A 662 17.93 -9.15 -10.25
N GLN A 663 18.17 -7.92 -10.72
CA GLN A 663 17.39 -7.36 -11.82
C GLN A 663 18.22 -6.47 -12.72
N ARG A 664 17.65 -6.18 -13.88
CA ARG A 664 18.15 -5.15 -14.80
C ARG A 664 16.99 -4.34 -15.34
N SER A 665 17.12 -3.01 -15.30
CA SER A 665 16.11 -2.05 -15.74
C SER A 665 16.74 -1.10 -16.74
N ILE A 666 16.23 -1.13 -17.99
CA ILE A 666 16.81 -0.39 -19.12
C ILE A 666 15.70 0.20 -20.00
N TYR A 667 15.97 1.37 -20.54
CA TYR A 667 15.17 1.97 -21.61
C TYR A 667 15.45 1.29 -22.97
N ASP A 668 14.54 1.38 -23.91
CA ASP A 668 14.74 0.89 -25.29
C ASP A 668 15.65 1.83 -26.09
N SER A 669 15.58 3.12 -25.80
CA SER A 669 16.49 4.16 -26.27
C SER A 669 16.89 5.01 -25.07
N PRO A 670 18.10 5.55 -25.04
CA PRO A 670 18.53 6.42 -23.93
C PRO A 670 17.55 7.56 -23.70
N GLU A 671 17.18 7.83 -22.45
CA GLU A 671 16.33 8.95 -22.02
C GLU A 671 17.18 10.07 -21.41
N GLU A 672 16.74 11.31 -21.59
CA GLU A 672 17.41 12.49 -21.05
C GLU A 672 17.20 12.55 -19.52
N TRP A 673 18.31 12.68 -18.78
CA TRP A 673 18.28 12.77 -17.32
C TRP A 673 18.70 14.15 -16.79
N SER A 674 19.31 14.98 -17.64
CA SER A 674 19.82 16.33 -17.34
C SER A 674 19.49 17.29 -18.46
N ALA A 675 19.05 18.49 -18.10
CA ALA A 675 18.84 19.60 -19.05
C ALA A 675 20.07 20.51 -19.21
N ASP A 676 21.20 20.18 -18.58
CA ASP A 676 22.43 20.97 -18.56
C ASP A 676 23.15 20.92 -19.91
N GLU A 677 22.75 21.81 -20.83
CA GLU A 677 23.38 21.96 -22.15
C GLU A 677 24.70 22.79 -22.09
N GLU A 678 24.90 23.52 -21.01
CA GLU A 678 26.08 24.38 -20.85
C GLU A 678 27.33 23.58 -20.51
N HIS A 679 27.20 22.57 -19.66
CA HIS A 679 28.33 21.81 -19.16
C HIS A 679 28.43 20.39 -19.72
N LEU A 680 27.33 19.81 -20.20
CA LEU A 680 27.27 18.43 -20.65
C LEU A 680 26.98 18.31 -22.15
N SER A 681 27.71 17.43 -22.82
CA SER A 681 27.37 17.04 -24.20
C SER A 681 26.04 16.27 -24.27
N GLU A 682 25.41 16.24 -25.43
CA GLU A 682 24.16 15.47 -25.65
C GLU A 682 24.29 14.01 -25.19
N LYS A 683 25.43 13.36 -25.45
CA LYS A 683 25.65 11.97 -25.03
C LYS A 683 25.70 11.80 -23.51
N GLU A 684 26.22 12.75 -22.77
CA GLU A 684 26.34 12.72 -21.31
C GLU A 684 25.01 12.99 -20.62
N ARG A 685 24.12 13.74 -21.24
CA ARG A 685 22.77 14.02 -20.74
C ARG A 685 21.78 12.84 -20.88
N TYR A 686 22.13 11.77 -21.57
CA TYR A 686 21.27 10.61 -21.84
C TYR A 686 21.75 9.35 -21.13
N SER A 687 20.81 8.51 -20.68
CA SER A 687 21.10 7.21 -20.06
C SER A 687 20.16 6.13 -20.59
N ASP A 688 20.72 4.94 -20.85
CA ASP A 688 19.95 3.73 -21.18
C ASP A 688 19.40 3.03 -19.91
N LYS A 689 19.80 3.48 -18.72
CA LYS A 689 19.39 2.88 -17.44
C LYS A 689 18.26 3.64 -16.81
N ILE A 690 17.33 2.91 -16.22
CA ILE A 690 16.35 3.49 -15.33
C ILE A 690 17.07 3.87 -14.04
N LEU A 691 17.09 5.17 -13.74
CA LEU A 691 17.82 5.73 -12.61
C LEU A 691 17.16 5.33 -11.27
N ARG A 692 17.91 5.46 -10.17
CA ARG A 692 17.48 5.10 -8.80
C ARG A 692 17.04 3.65 -8.65
N THR A 693 17.51 2.76 -9.54
CA THR A 693 17.13 1.35 -9.56
C THR A 693 18.38 0.48 -9.41
N PRO A 694 18.60 -0.14 -8.23
CA PRO A 694 19.73 -1.02 -8.00
C PRO A 694 19.54 -2.35 -8.73
N ASP A 695 20.64 -2.92 -9.25
CA ASP A 695 20.63 -4.24 -9.89
C ASP A 695 20.47 -5.38 -8.86
N VAL A 696 20.84 -5.13 -7.59
CA VAL A 696 20.83 -6.12 -6.50
C VAL A 696 20.27 -5.48 -5.24
N TYR A 697 19.28 -6.12 -4.63
CA TYR A 697 18.77 -5.74 -3.31
C TYR A 697 18.10 -6.94 -2.62
N GLY A 698 17.97 -6.85 -1.30
CA GLY A 698 17.42 -7.96 -0.54
C GLY A 698 17.19 -7.61 0.92
N TYR A 699 16.62 -8.56 1.62
CA TYR A 699 16.30 -8.43 3.03
C TYR A 699 16.47 -9.75 3.78
N PHE A 700 16.53 -9.67 5.09
CA PHE A 700 16.33 -10.82 5.95
C PHE A 700 15.61 -10.42 7.24
N THR A 701 14.94 -11.41 7.84
CA THR A 701 14.38 -11.32 9.20
C THR A 701 14.67 -12.63 9.91
N ALA A 702 15.07 -12.54 11.17
CA ALA A 702 15.30 -13.69 12.04
C ALA A 702 14.66 -13.42 13.40
N THR A 703 13.94 -14.41 13.93
CA THR A 703 13.34 -14.32 15.26
C THR A 703 13.70 -15.54 16.07
N TYR A 704 14.09 -15.33 17.31
CA TYR A 704 14.40 -16.36 18.28
C TYR A 704 13.53 -16.18 19.52
N MET A 705 12.76 -17.19 19.87
CA MET A 705 11.86 -17.24 21.02
C MET A 705 12.25 -18.43 21.91
N PRO A 706 13.24 -18.29 22.80
CA PRO A 706 13.64 -19.39 23.70
C PRO A 706 12.51 -19.85 24.61
N VAL A 707 11.66 -18.91 25.02
CA VAL A 707 10.41 -19.13 25.76
C VAL A 707 9.30 -18.26 25.18
N LYS A 708 8.03 -18.63 25.36
CA LYS A 708 6.87 -17.91 24.79
C LYS A 708 6.84 -16.42 25.17
N ALA A 709 7.30 -16.09 26.38
CA ALA A 709 7.32 -14.73 26.90
C ALA A 709 8.46 -13.85 26.37
N PHE A 710 9.51 -14.40 25.77
CA PHE A 710 10.70 -13.66 25.38
C PHE A 710 11.05 -13.85 23.91
N SER A 711 11.26 -12.77 23.19
CA SER A 711 11.65 -12.79 21.79
C SER A 711 12.80 -11.86 21.48
N ILE A 712 13.66 -12.29 20.57
CA ILE A 712 14.71 -11.49 19.93
C ILE A 712 14.46 -11.53 18.42
N ALA A 713 14.34 -10.37 17.81
CA ALA A 713 14.22 -10.23 16.35
C ALA A 713 15.45 -9.49 15.80
N LEU A 714 15.97 -10.00 14.69
CA LEU A 714 16.97 -9.34 13.84
C LEU A 714 16.32 -9.10 12.47
N ASN A 715 16.59 -7.96 11.87
CA ASN A 715 16.13 -7.63 10.54
C ASN A 715 17.21 -6.85 9.79
N GLY A 716 17.25 -6.99 8.48
CA GLY A 716 18.20 -6.25 7.67
C GLY A 716 17.72 -6.05 6.26
N ASN A 717 18.13 -4.92 5.67
CA ASN A 717 17.92 -4.57 4.28
C ASN A 717 19.26 -4.29 3.62
N TYR A 718 19.44 -4.80 2.41
CA TYR A 718 20.55 -4.51 1.54
C TYR A 718 20.08 -3.83 0.28
N THR A 719 20.67 -2.69 -0.06
CA THR A 719 20.47 -1.96 -1.30
C THR A 719 21.81 -1.80 -1.99
N GLY A 720 21.93 -2.42 -3.17
CA GLY A 720 23.12 -2.31 -4.00
C GLY A 720 23.25 -0.95 -4.68
N ARG A 721 24.38 -0.77 -5.36
CA ARG A 721 24.71 0.47 -6.07
C ARG A 721 23.72 0.76 -7.20
N MET A 722 23.42 2.05 -7.40
CA MET A 722 22.55 2.53 -8.47
C MET A 722 23.04 3.87 -8.99
N TYR A 723 22.56 4.29 -10.17
CA TYR A 723 22.83 5.62 -10.70
C TYR A 723 21.74 6.60 -10.23
N VAL A 724 22.17 7.77 -9.77
CA VAL A 724 21.33 8.82 -9.21
C VAL A 724 21.71 10.14 -9.86
N PRO A 725 20.77 10.89 -10.43
CA PRO A 725 21.04 12.24 -10.94
C PRO A 725 21.30 13.18 -9.76
N HIS A 726 22.24 14.08 -9.90
CA HIS A 726 22.52 15.21 -9.04
C HIS A 726 22.47 16.47 -9.89
N LEU A 727 21.37 17.23 -9.80
CA LEU A 727 21.06 18.34 -10.66
C LEU A 727 21.58 19.64 -10.06
N LEU A 728 22.86 19.92 -10.28
CA LEU A 728 23.55 21.08 -9.72
C LEU A 728 23.43 22.35 -10.58
N SER A 729 23.24 22.19 -11.89
CA SER A 729 23.12 23.32 -12.81
C SER A 729 21.95 24.25 -12.49
N GLU A 730 20.83 23.67 -12.07
CA GLU A 730 19.62 24.40 -11.67
C GLU A 730 19.74 25.01 -10.26
N VAL A 731 20.66 24.52 -9.43
CA VAL A 731 20.76 24.86 -8.00
C VAL A 731 21.86 25.85 -7.72
N ASN A 732 23.07 25.63 -8.24
CA ASN A 732 24.25 26.45 -7.96
C ASN A 732 25.06 26.78 -9.21
N GLY A 733 24.62 26.38 -10.41
CA GLY A 733 25.29 26.64 -11.69
C GLY A 733 26.52 25.78 -11.94
N GLU A 734 26.70 24.67 -11.21
CA GLU A 734 27.72 23.67 -11.47
C GLU A 734 27.18 22.58 -12.42
N ALA A 735 28.07 21.82 -13.07
CA ALA A 735 27.67 20.76 -13.98
C ALA A 735 26.85 19.66 -13.27
N ASP A 736 25.78 19.20 -13.91
CA ASP A 736 25.02 18.05 -13.43
C ASP A 736 25.87 16.78 -13.47
N VAL A 737 25.69 15.90 -12.49
CA VAL A 737 26.49 14.68 -12.34
C VAL A 737 25.62 13.45 -12.18
N LEU A 738 25.88 12.39 -12.95
CA LEU A 738 25.26 11.09 -12.74
C LEU A 738 26.09 10.28 -11.74
N VAL A 739 25.71 10.35 -10.47
CA VAL A 739 26.43 9.76 -9.35
C VAL A 739 26.12 8.26 -9.27
N LYS A 740 27.15 7.45 -9.03
CA LYS A 740 26.99 6.04 -8.67
C LYS A 740 27.01 5.91 -7.15
N SER A 741 25.83 5.58 -6.56
CA SER A 741 25.70 5.47 -5.10
C SER A 741 26.61 4.38 -4.51
N PRO A 742 27.00 4.47 -3.23
CA PRO A 742 27.49 3.31 -2.48
C PRO A 742 26.39 2.26 -2.31
N ASP A 743 26.74 1.10 -1.82
CA ASP A 743 25.79 0.09 -1.31
C ASP A 743 25.49 0.35 0.17
N PHE A 744 24.27 0.01 0.58
CA PHE A 744 23.78 0.19 1.95
C PHE A 744 23.40 -1.15 2.57
N PHE A 745 23.73 -1.31 3.83
CA PHE A 745 23.26 -2.44 4.64
C PHE A 745 22.78 -1.94 6.00
N GLU A 746 21.47 -1.99 6.19
CA GLU A 746 20.81 -1.67 7.45
C GLU A 746 20.61 -2.95 8.26
N LEU A 747 21.01 -2.94 9.51
CA LEU A 747 20.77 -4.03 10.46
C LEU A 747 19.99 -3.48 11.66
N GLY A 748 18.89 -4.10 12.00
CA GLY A 748 18.08 -3.77 13.18
C GLY A 748 17.93 -4.96 14.12
N THR A 749 17.72 -4.67 15.40
CA THR A 749 17.41 -5.66 16.43
C THR A 749 16.30 -5.16 17.34
N LYS A 750 15.46 -6.07 17.80
CA LYS A 750 14.42 -5.83 18.81
C LYS A 750 14.40 -6.97 19.79
N ILE A 751 14.28 -6.62 21.06
CA ILE A 751 13.98 -7.56 22.14
C ILE A 751 12.59 -7.23 22.71
N ALA A 752 11.82 -8.23 23.09
CA ALA A 752 10.52 -8.04 23.70
C ALA A 752 10.30 -9.10 24.80
N TYR A 753 9.62 -8.70 25.86
CA TYR A 753 9.23 -9.56 26.96
C TYR A 753 7.75 -9.33 27.32
N ASP A 754 6.98 -10.40 27.37
CA ASP A 754 5.55 -10.41 27.67
C ASP A 754 5.35 -10.81 29.14
N PHE A 755 4.67 -9.95 29.91
CA PHE A 755 4.24 -10.19 31.27
C PHE A 755 2.73 -10.49 31.23
N ASP A 756 2.39 -11.76 31.39
CA ASP A 756 1.00 -12.20 31.40
C ASP A 756 0.41 -12.09 32.81
N PHE A 757 -0.66 -11.29 32.89
CA PHE A 757 -1.47 -11.11 34.08
C PHE A 757 -2.87 -11.66 33.84
N GLN A 758 -3.61 -11.86 34.95
CA GLN A 758 -5.00 -12.28 34.83
C GLN A 758 -5.84 -11.18 34.13
N GLY A 759 -6.19 -11.41 32.85
CA GLY A 759 -7.04 -10.51 32.06
C GLY A 759 -6.30 -9.52 31.17
N PHE A 760 -4.97 -9.39 31.24
CA PHE A 760 -4.20 -8.56 30.31
C PHE A 760 -2.74 -9.04 30.20
N CYS A 761 -2.12 -8.68 29.08
CA CYS A 761 -0.70 -8.88 28.81
C CYS A 761 0.00 -7.52 28.66
N LEU A 762 1.12 -7.33 29.37
CA LEU A 762 1.99 -6.17 29.26
C LEU A 762 3.28 -6.59 28.55
N GLN A 763 3.54 -6.06 27.36
CA GLN A 763 4.81 -6.25 26.66
C GLN A 763 5.71 -5.03 26.84
N LEU A 764 6.95 -5.27 27.23
CA LEU A 764 8.03 -4.29 27.15
C LEU A 764 8.95 -4.66 26.00
N ASN A 765 9.33 -3.68 25.19
CA ASN A 765 10.24 -3.92 24.08
C ASN A 765 11.25 -2.78 23.93
N ALA A 766 12.42 -3.10 23.37
CA ALA A 766 13.47 -2.14 23.07
C ALA A 766 14.33 -2.68 21.93
N GLY A 767 15.06 -1.79 21.28
CA GLY A 767 15.94 -2.20 20.21
C GLY A 767 16.72 -1.06 19.56
N VAL A 768 17.43 -1.42 18.51
CA VAL A 768 18.22 -0.51 17.70
C VAL A 768 17.91 -0.79 16.24
N GLN A 769 17.59 0.22 15.44
CA GLN A 769 17.50 0.15 13.99
C GLN A 769 18.76 0.75 13.38
N ASN A 770 19.15 0.26 12.20
CA ASN A 770 20.34 0.69 11.47
C ASN A 770 21.61 0.74 12.35
N ILE A 771 21.95 -0.38 12.99
CA ILE A 771 23.05 -0.53 13.95
C ILE A 771 24.38 -0.01 13.38
N PHE A 772 24.59 -0.23 12.06
CA PHE A 772 25.84 0.18 11.38
C PHE A 772 25.83 1.65 10.96
N ASN A 773 24.76 2.39 11.23
CA ASN A 773 24.61 3.79 10.82
C ASN A 773 24.84 3.97 9.31
N SER A 774 24.26 3.06 8.52
CA SER A 774 24.39 2.98 7.05
C SER A 774 23.30 3.85 6.41
N TYR A 775 23.63 5.09 6.10
CA TYR A 775 22.75 6.04 5.41
C TYR A 775 23.57 6.95 4.50
N GLN A 776 22.92 7.73 3.64
CA GLN A 776 23.58 8.73 2.80
C GLN A 776 24.27 9.78 3.68
N LYS A 777 25.49 10.18 3.32
CA LYS A 777 26.31 11.14 4.09
C LYS A 777 26.75 12.37 3.31
N ASP A 778 26.57 12.33 2.01
CA ASP A 778 26.91 13.37 1.06
C ASP A 778 25.71 14.22 0.64
N PHE A 779 24.86 14.55 1.63
CA PHE A 779 23.75 15.47 1.41
C PHE A 779 24.25 16.87 1.06
N ASP A 780 23.55 17.53 0.17
CA ASP A 780 23.80 18.94 -0.12
C ASP A 780 23.59 19.83 1.10
N LYS A 781 24.24 20.96 1.12
CA LYS A 781 24.19 21.90 2.24
C LYS A 781 23.50 23.20 1.87
N GLY A 782 22.81 23.77 2.85
CA GLY A 782 22.16 25.06 2.71
C GLY A 782 20.85 25.01 1.89
N ALA A 783 20.43 26.18 1.44
CA ALA A 783 19.20 26.34 0.65
C ALA A 783 19.41 25.95 -0.82
N SER A 784 20.62 26.14 -1.35
CA SER A 784 21.00 25.75 -2.71
C SER A 784 21.34 24.26 -2.73
N ARG A 785 20.28 23.41 -2.69
CA ARG A 785 20.39 21.94 -2.67
C ARG A 785 19.46 21.32 -3.70
N ASP A 786 19.92 20.24 -4.33
CA ASP A 786 19.03 19.35 -5.06
C ASP A 786 18.24 18.48 -4.07
N SER A 787 16.98 18.85 -3.80
CA SER A 787 16.10 18.08 -2.89
C SER A 787 15.82 16.66 -3.37
N GLY A 788 16.02 16.42 -4.66
CA GLY A 788 15.97 15.12 -5.30
C GLY A 788 17.24 14.29 -5.11
N TYR A 789 18.37 14.84 -4.70
CA TYR A 789 19.60 14.10 -4.45
C TYR A 789 19.57 13.34 -3.12
N ILE A 790 18.62 12.41 -3.02
CA ILE A 790 18.48 11.48 -1.90
C ILE A 790 18.34 10.06 -2.45
N TYR A 791 19.13 9.10 -1.96
CA TYR A 791 19.24 7.77 -2.55
C TYR A 791 19.51 6.65 -1.54
N GLY A 792 19.88 6.98 -0.32
CA GLY A 792 20.17 6.03 0.75
C GLY A 792 19.00 5.87 1.74
N PRO A 793 19.19 5.06 2.77
CA PRO A 793 18.31 5.06 3.93
C PRO A 793 18.19 6.47 4.51
N GLY A 794 16.96 6.96 4.66
CA GLY A 794 16.69 8.33 5.10
C GLY A 794 16.90 8.55 6.61
N ALA A 795 17.03 7.48 7.40
CA ALA A 795 17.18 7.56 8.85
C ALA A 795 18.54 7.01 9.32
N PRO A 796 19.22 7.67 10.26
CA PRO A 796 20.43 7.16 10.88
C PRO A 796 20.09 6.01 11.85
N ARG A 797 21.13 5.49 12.54
CA ARG A 797 20.91 4.58 13.67
C ARG A 797 19.91 5.19 14.64
N SER A 798 18.92 4.40 15.05
CA SER A 798 17.93 4.85 16.02
C SER A 798 17.74 3.84 17.14
N TYR A 799 17.64 4.36 18.37
CA TYR A 799 17.37 3.59 19.58
C TYR A 799 15.90 3.73 19.93
N PHE A 800 15.22 2.64 20.21
CA PHE A 800 13.80 2.70 20.55
C PHE A 800 13.47 1.88 21.80
N ALA A 801 12.43 2.31 22.48
CA ALA A 801 11.78 1.58 23.56
C ALA A 801 10.27 1.72 23.44
N GLY A 802 9.54 0.67 23.82
CA GLY A 802 8.09 0.67 23.71
C GLY A 802 7.42 -0.18 24.77
N VAL A 803 6.14 0.14 24.98
CA VAL A 803 5.22 -0.59 25.84
C VAL A 803 3.96 -0.92 25.05
N LYS A 804 3.42 -2.14 25.21
CA LYS A 804 2.14 -2.57 24.64
C LYS A 804 1.32 -3.26 25.73
N LEU A 805 0.10 -2.81 25.90
CA LEU A 805 -0.92 -3.42 26.78
C LEU A 805 -1.99 -4.05 25.88
N SER A 806 -2.38 -5.29 26.15
CA SER A 806 -3.39 -6.05 25.41
C SER A 806 -4.35 -6.76 26.36
N PHE A 807 -5.65 -6.82 26.05
CA PHE A 807 -6.69 -7.50 26.83
C PHE A 807 -7.80 -8.08 25.97
#